data_c4c1654a547889e6a9c3bb3a5207f3ea
#
_entry.id   c4c1654a547889e6a9c3bb3a5207f3ea
#
_cell.length_a   1.000
_cell.length_b   1.000
_cell.length_c   1.000
_cell.angle_alpha   90.00
_cell.angle_beta   90.00
_cell.angle_gamma   90.00
#
_symmetry.space_group_name_H-M   'P 1'
#
loop_
_entity.id
_entity.type
_entity.pdbx_description
1 polymer ?
#
loop_
_entity_poly.entity_id
_entity_poly.type
_entity_poly.pdbx_seq_one_letter_code
_entity_poly.pdbx_strand_id
1 'polypeptide(L)'
;MSEMKETTTTTVEHEYGGAEIQVLEGLEAVRKRPGMYIGSTSESGLHHLVYEIVDNSIDEALAGYCDEITVTINEGDTITVTDNGRGIPVDIQPQTGLPALEVVFTVLHAGGKFGGGGYKVSGGLHGVGASVVNALSEWLVVQVHKNGKIHQMKFARGNIVESMHIVGDTDRTGTEVTFKPDSEMFDTTVYSYDIIHTRMQQQAFLNAGLKICTFDRRAGREQQHEMCYEGGIREYAVWLNQNKTPIQEDVIYVSGHRDDASVEIAIQYNDGYNENIVSFANDVRTPEGGMHEEGFKRALTTVLNAYGKKTGIIKGDDKVSGEDCREGITAVISVKLTDAQFEGQTKAKLGNAYIRTLVTSVMNEQLDVYLEENPKVARAVLDKAMMANRAREAARKARESVRRKTGLESGQMPDKLQDCNERDASLCELYIVEGDSAAGSAIQGRDSRFQAILAMWGKMLNVEKARADKIYGNDKLYPLIVALGAGIGEEFDINKLRYHKIIIMSDADVDGAHIRTLLLTFFFRYMRPLIEHGYIYSAVPPLYKLTRGKTVRVAYSDAERDAVSAQMRGDNPNARVDISRFKGLGEMDPHELWETTMDPERRSLRRITLEDAVAADQIFTILMGEEVEPRKAWIEHNAKYADNLDF
;
A
#
# COMPACT_ATOMS: atom_id res chain seq x y z
N MET A 1 -35.41 26.98 -26.16
CA MET A 1 -34.22 27.82 -25.92
C MET A 1 -33.77 27.46 -24.51
N SER A 2 -32.85 26.50 -24.37
CA SER A 2 -32.31 26.08 -23.11
C SER A 2 -31.02 26.84 -22.86
N GLU A 3 -31.01 27.58 -21.76
CA GLU A 3 -29.79 28.23 -21.26
C GLU A 3 -28.77 27.13 -20.85
N MET A 4 -27.68 27.09 -21.61
CA MET A 4 -26.47 26.36 -21.18
C MET A 4 -25.93 27.11 -19.95
N LYS A 5 -25.93 26.47 -18.77
CA LYS A 5 -25.12 26.92 -17.65
C LYS A 5 -23.65 26.69 -18.00
N GLU A 6 -22.97 27.76 -18.29
CA GLU A 6 -21.51 27.80 -18.42
C GLU A 6 -20.88 27.28 -17.13
N THR A 7 -19.98 26.32 -17.27
CA THR A 7 -19.03 25.93 -16.24
C THR A 7 -18.22 27.18 -15.91
N THR A 8 -18.42 27.76 -14.73
CA THR A 8 -17.66 28.89 -14.24
C THR A 8 -16.22 28.46 -14.00
N THR A 9 -15.39 28.55 -15.02
CA THR A 9 -13.94 28.73 -14.80
C THR A 9 -13.81 30.07 -14.07
N THR A 10 -13.42 30.05 -12.81
CA THR A 10 -13.06 31.25 -12.06
C THR A 10 -11.82 31.83 -12.74
N THR A 11 -12.04 32.76 -13.66
CA THR A 11 -10.98 33.61 -14.22
C THR A 11 -10.49 34.49 -13.07
N VAL A 12 -9.22 34.34 -12.69
CA VAL A 12 -8.59 35.22 -11.72
C VAL A 12 -8.46 36.59 -12.38
N GLU A 13 -9.17 37.59 -11.88
CA GLU A 13 -9.19 38.98 -12.42
C GLU A 13 -7.94 39.79 -12.00
N HIS A 14 -6.80 39.16 -11.69
CA HIS A 14 -5.54 39.84 -11.42
C HIS A 14 -4.56 39.67 -12.58
N GLU A 15 -3.90 40.77 -12.99
CA GLU A 15 -2.76 40.69 -13.91
C GLU A 15 -1.66 39.81 -13.29
N TYR A 16 -1.37 38.68 -13.94
CA TYR A 16 -0.29 37.78 -13.53
C TYR A 16 1.07 38.43 -13.84
N GLY A 17 1.64 39.08 -12.84
CA GLY A 17 2.93 39.79 -12.93
C GLY A 17 4.02 39.15 -12.09
N GLY A 18 5.27 39.57 -12.27
CA GLY A 18 6.42 39.05 -11.53
C GLY A 18 6.32 39.18 -10.00
N ALA A 19 5.50 40.12 -9.51
CA ALA A 19 5.23 40.29 -8.07
C ALA A 19 4.40 39.13 -7.45
N GLU A 20 3.70 38.34 -8.26
CA GLU A 20 2.90 37.20 -7.80
C GLU A 20 3.71 35.91 -7.75
N ILE A 21 4.92 35.91 -8.29
CA ILE A 21 5.83 34.78 -8.22
C ILE A 21 6.48 34.80 -6.83
N GLN A 22 6.03 33.88 -5.96
CA GLN A 22 6.63 33.69 -4.64
C GLN A 22 7.85 32.77 -4.74
N VAL A 23 9.00 33.26 -4.31
CA VAL A 23 10.20 32.44 -4.12
C VAL A 23 10.19 31.97 -2.67
N LEU A 24 10.15 30.64 -2.48
CA LEU A 24 10.23 30.01 -1.17
C LEU A 24 11.67 29.56 -0.93
N GLU A 25 12.26 29.99 0.15
CA GLU A 25 13.61 29.61 0.52
C GLU A 25 13.63 28.64 1.70
N GLY A 26 14.60 27.72 1.70
CA GLY A 26 14.87 26.82 2.81
C GLY A 26 13.66 25.95 3.23
N LEU A 27 13.48 25.77 4.54
CA LEU A 27 12.49 24.88 5.11
C LEU A 27 11.03 25.41 5.05
N GLU A 28 10.86 26.69 4.73
CA GLU A 28 9.52 27.27 4.53
C GLU A 28 8.80 26.62 3.32
N ALA A 29 9.57 26.27 2.27
CA ALA A 29 9.05 25.54 1.11
C ALA A 29 8.44 24.20 1.49
N VAL A 30 9.08 23.48 2.43
CA VAL A 30 8.59 22.18 2.94
C VAL A 30 7.26 22.35 3.67
N ARG A 31 7.14 23.33 4.55
CA ARG A 31 5.90 23.60 5.31
C ARG A 31 4.76 24.06 4.42
N LYS A 32 5.03 24.82 3.33
CA LYS A 32 3.99 25.25 2.38
C LYS A 32 3.52 24.15 1.44
N ARG A 33 4.38 23.17 1.12
CA ARG A 33 4.09 22.07 0.19
C ARG A 33 4.61 20.73 0.72
N PRO A 34 4.14 20.25 1.88
CA PRO A 34 4.65 19.03 2.50
C PRO A 34 4.48 17.81 1.60
N GLY A 35 3.37 17.71 0.86
CA GLY A 35 3.11 16.60 -0.07
C GLY A 35 4.18 16.38 -1.14
N MET A 36 4.96 17.41 -1.50
CA MET A 36 6.08 17.25 -2.44
C MET A 36 7.24 16.43 -1.85
N TYR A 37 7.37 16.39 -0.51
CA TYR A 37 8.49 15.76 0.20
C TYR A 37 8.10 14.44 0.86
N ILE A 38 6.88 14.34 1.40
CA ILE A 38 6.40 13.17 2.15
C ILE A 38 5.18 12.50 1.50
N GLY A 39 4.80 12.91 0.28
CA GLY A 39 3.69 12.34 -0.49
C GLY A 39 2.30 12.80 -0.05
N SER A 40 2.01 12.87 1.24
CA SER A 40 0.72 13.32 1.78
C SER A 40 0.87 13.89 3.20
N THR A 41 -0.17 14.52 3.74
CA THR A 41 -0.28 14.92 5.15
C THR A 41 -1.16 13.99 5.98
N SER A 42 -1.61 12.90 5.39
CA SER A 42 -2.38 11.84 6.05
C SER A 42 -1.49 10.97 6.97
N GLU A 43 -2.08 9.93 7.55
CA GLU A 43 -1.37 8.94 8.37
C GLU A 43 -0.11 8.38 7.67
N SER A 44 -0.17 8.15 6.36
CA SER A 44 0.96 7.67 5.56
C SER A 44 2.14 8.66 5.57
N GLY A 45 1.88 9.96 5.35
CA GLY A 45 2.92 11.00 5.43
C GLY A 45 3.47 11.19 6.84
N LEU A 46 2.64 11.00 7.88
CA LEU A 46 3.08 11.02 9.26
C LEU A 46 4.13 9.94 9.53
N HIS A 47 3.86 8.69 9.13
CA HIS A 47 4.80 7.57 9.29
C HIS A 47 6.06 7.74 8.44
N HIS A 48 5.97 8.45 7.32
CA HIS A 48 7.14 8.74 6.47
C HIS A 48 8.23 9.53 7.20
N LEU A 49 7.87 10.40 8.16
CA LEU A 49 8.86 11.10 8.99
C LEU A 49 9.74 10.12 9.77
N VAL A 50 9.17 9.03 10.29
CA VAL A 50 9.93 7.99 10.99
C VAL A 50 10.87 7.29 10.02
N TYR A 51 10.39 6.97 8.81
CA TYR A 51 11.19 6.28 7.81
C TYR A 51 12.41 7.10 7.37
N GLU A 52 12.27 8.41 7.18
CA GLU A 52 13.39 9.28 6.80
C GLU A 52 14.51 9.32 7.86
N ILE A 53 14.18 9.25 9.14
CA ILE A 53 15.21 9.18 10.20
C ILE A 53 15.82 7.78 10.28
N VAL A 54 14.99 6.72 10.21
CA VAL A 54 15.46 5.33 10.23
C VAL A 54 16.35 5.02 9.03
N ASP A 55 16.00 5.50 7.83
CA ASP A 55 16.78 5.29 6.62
C ASP A 55 18.21 5.86 6.75
N ASN A 56 18.41 6.92 7.55
CA ASN A 56 19.75 7.40 7.86
C ASN A 56 20.54 6.42 8.74
N SER A 57 19.90 5.78 9.69
CA SER A 57 20.51 4.74 10.53
C SER A 57 20.78 3.45 9.74
N ILE A 58 19.89 3.08 8.81
CA ILE A 58 20.10 1.98 7.85
C ILE A 58 21.31 2.26 6.94
N ASP A 59 21.47 3.50 6.47
CA ASP A 59 22.66 3.87 5.66
C ASP A 59 23.96 3.70 6.45
N GLU A 60 23.98 3.94 7.77
CA GLU A 60 25.11 3.61 8.64
C GLU A 60 25.35 2.09 8.74
N ALA A 61 24.26 1.29 8.78
CA ALA A 61 24.36 -0.17 8.77
C ALA A 61 24.89 -0.69 7.42
N LEU A 62 24.40 -0.17 6.29
CA LEU A 62 24.91 -0.47 4.95
C LEU A 62 26.38 -0.11 4.78
N ALA A 63 26.84 0.94 5.45
CA ALA A 63 28.25 1.33 5.50
C ALA A 63 29.09 0.47 6.46
N GLY A 64 28.48 -0.45 7.22
CA GLY A 64 29.13 -1.38 8.14
C GLY A 64 29.50 -0.78 9.51
N TYR A 65 28.85 0.30 9.92
CA TYR A 65 29.16 1.01 11.17
C TYR A 65 28.04 0.95 12.21
N CYS A 66 26.86 0.38 11.88
CA CYS A 66 25.73 0.27 12.77
C CYS A 66 25.22 -1.18 12.76
N ASP A 67 25.01 -1.77 13.93
CA ASP A 67 24.44 -3.11 14.11
C ASP A 67 23.21 -3.13 15.03
N GLU A 68 22.82 -1.96 15.60
CA GLU A 68 21.62 -1.84 16.42
C GLU A 68 20.90 -0.50 16.17
N ILE A 69 19.58 -0.60 15.90
CA ILE A 69 18.67 0.54 15.73
C ILE A 69 17.49 0.37 16.67
N THR A 70 17.11 1.43 17.36
CA THR A 70 15.93 1.44 18.24
C THR A 70 14.95 2.51 17.79
N VAL A 71 13.67 2.14 17.67
CA VAL A 71 12.56 3.05 17.35
C VAL A 71 11.54 3.00 18.47
N THR A 72 11.27 4.13 19.10
CA THR A 72 10.35 4.23 20.25
C THR A 72 9.24 5.24 19.97
N ILE A 73 7.99 4.81 20.13
CA ILE A 73 6.84 5.71 20.27
C ILE A 73 6.71 6.03 21.75
N ASN A 74 6.90 7.29 22.10
CA ASN A 74 6.79 7.74 23.50
C ASN A 74 5.41 8.29 23.81
N GLU A 75 5.16 8.59 25.07
CA GLU A 75 3.98 9.35 25.50
C GLU A 75 3.84 10.68 24.74
N GLY A 76 2.58 11.03 24.41
CA GLY A 76 2.30 12.23 23.62
C GLY A 76 2.63 12.12 22.13
N ASP A 77 2.73 10.87 21.62
CA ASP A 77 3.01 10.57 20.20
C ASP A 77 4.28 11.25 19.68
N THR A 78 5.35 11.22 20.47
CA THR A 78 6.69 11.58 20.03
C THR A 78 7.48 10.35 19.63
N ILE A 79 8.38 10.49 18.66
CA ILE A 79 9.24 9.40 18.18
C ILE A 79 10.67 9.65 18.62
N THR A 80 11.32 8.60 19.08
CA THR A 80 12.78 8.55 19.26
C THR A 80 13.36 7.45 18.40
N VAL A 81 14.34 7.78 17.56
CA VAL A 81 15.16 6.84 16.80
C VAL A 81 16.60 6.95 17.29
N THR A 82 17.19 5.83 17.66
CA THR A 82 18.58 5.75 18.15
C THR A 82 19.33 4.71 17.35
N ASP A 83 20.54 5.03 16.92
CA ASP A 83 21.49 4.09 16.31
C ASP A 83 22.83 4.09 17.06
N ASN A 84 23.64 3.06 16.83
CA ASN A 84 24.99 2.95 17.34
C ASN A 84 26.06 3.16 16.24
N GLY A 85 25.73 3.90 15.18
CA GLY A 85 26.62 4.22 14.08
C GLY A 85 27.74 5.18 14.45
N ARG A 86 28.38 5.79 13.43
CA ARG A 86 29.50 6.74 13.63
C ARG A 86 29.09 8.08 14.27
N GLY A 87 27.79 8.36 14.30
CA GLY A 87 27.23 9.67 14.66
C GLY A 87 27.45 10.74 13.58
N ILE A 88 26.47 11.61 13.40
CA ILE A 88 26.56 12.75 12.48
C ILE A 88 27.81 13.58 12.77
N PRO A 89 28.56 14.08 11.76
CA PRO A 89 29.70 14.97 12.00
C PRO A 89 29.31 16.20 12.82
N VAL A 90 30.18 16.58 13.79
CA VAL A 90 29.95 17.73 14.69
C VAL A 90 30.93 18.85 14.42
N ASP A 91 31.89 18.66 13.50
CA ASP A 91 32.85 19.66 13.03
C ASP A 91 32.19 20.67 12.08
N ILE A 92 32.92 21.75 11.80
CA ILE A 92 32.45 22.80 10.91
C ILE A 92 32.52 22.34 9.45
N GLN A 93 31.40 22.48 8.74
CA GLN A 93 31.33 22.23 7.31
C GLN A 93 31.99 23.36 6.55
N PRO A 94 33.03 23.10 5.72
CA PRO A 94 33.89 24.14 5.18
C PRO A 94 33.23 25.16 4.24
N GLN A 95 32.18 24.76 3.52
CA GLN A 95 31.49 25.63 2.55
C GLN A 95 30.53 26.61 3.21
N THR A 96 29.85 26.15 4.26
CA THR A 96 28.81 26.93 4.95
C THR A 96 29.35 27.68 6.17
N GLY A 97 30.48 27.23 6.75
CA GLY A 97 31.01 27.74 8.01
C GLY A 97 30.15 27.39 9.23
N LEU A 98 29.14 26.52 9.09
CA LEU A 98 28.24 26.08 10.16
C LEU A 98 28.63 24.67 10.64
N PRO A 99 28.25 24.27 11.86
CA PRO A 99 28.36 22.88 12.29
C PRO A 99 27.66 21.93 11.30
N ALA A 100 28.30 20.81 10.94
CA ALA A 100 27.70 19.86 10.00
C ALA A 100 26.35 19.33 10.47
N LEU A 101 26.18 19.15 11.79
CA LEU A 101 24.90 18.79 12.39
C LEU A 101 23.78 19.82 12.09
N GLU A 102 24.11 21.12 12.16
CA GLU A 102 23.18 22.20 11.81
C GLU A 102 22.80 22.13 10.33
N VAL A 103 23.79 21.97 9.45
CA VAL A 103 23.58 21.90 8.00
C VAL A 103 22.65 20.75 7.62
N VAL A 104 22.83 19.57 8.21
CA VAL A 104 21.98 18.38 7.94
C VAL A 104 20.50 18.62 8.27
N PHE A 105 20.19 19.36 9.32
CA PHE A 105 18.82 19.59 9.75
C PHE A 105 18.18 20.87 9.25
N THR A 106 18.95 21.82 8.69
CA THR A 106 18.42 23.14 8.29
C THR A 106 18.57 23.44 6.80
N VAL A 107 19.45 22.75 6.09
CA VAL A 107 19.72 23.01 4.67
C VAL A 107 19.16 21.87 3.81
N LEU A 108 18.29 22.22 2.85
CA LEU A 108 17.83 21.25 1.85
C LEU A 108 18.97 20.89 0.88
N HIS A 109 18.99 19.64 0.42
CA HIS A 109 20.01 19.10 -0.48
C HIS A 109 21.44 19.18 0.09
N ALA A 110 21.57 18.97 1.40
CA ALA A 110 22.84 18.86 2.09
C ALA A 110 22.99 17.47 2.72
N GLY A 111 24.18 16.87 2.60
CA GLY A 111 24.46 15.56 3.20
C GLY A 111 25.75 14.92 2.67
N GLY A 112 26.26 13.94 3.41
CA GLY A 112 27.49 13.21 3.08
C GLY A 112 27.33 12.15 1.96
N LYS A 113 26.15 12.07 1.34
CA LYS A 113 25.77 11.03 0.35
C LYS A 113 25.94 11.49 -1.11
N PHE A 114 26.34 12.76 -1.35
CA PHE A 114 26.58 13.35 -2.68
C PHE A 114 28.02 13.15 -3.17
N GLY A 115 28.48 11.89 -3.32
CA GLY A 115 29.80 11.59 -3.94
C GLY A 115 31.02 11.80 -3.06
N GLY A 116 30.90 12.06 -1.77
CA GLY A 116 31.99 12.38 -0.86
C GLY A 116 32.73 11.18 -0.25
N GLY A 117 32.53 9.95 -0.70
CA GLY A 117 33.23 8.76 -0.20
C GLY A 117 32.81 8.26 1.19
N GLY A 118 31.81 8.89 1.83
CA GLY A 118 31.29 8.49 3.14
C GLY A 118 30.36 7.26 3.07
N TYR A 119 29.64 7.10 1.95
CA TYR A 119 28.74 6.00 1.68
C TYR A 119 28.90 5.53 0.24
N LYS A 120 29.06 4.23 0.03
CA LYS A 120 29.07 3.62 -1.32
C LYS A 120 27.66 3.30 -1.82
N VAL A 121 26.81 2.87 -0.92
CA VAL A 121 25.40 2.55 -1.15
C VAL A 121 24.60 3.32 -0.12
N SER A 122 23.52 3.96 -0.53
CA SER A 122 22.58 4.61 0.39
C SER A 122 21.16 4.64 -0.18
N GLY A 123 20.15 4.56 0.68
CA GLY A 123 18.75 4.77 0.34
C GLY A 123 18.38 6.26 0.30
N GLY A 124 19.07 7.08 1.08
CA GLY A 124 18.90 8.54 1.15
C GLY A 124 19.65 9.28 0.05
N LEU A 125 19.03 9.50 -1.12
CA LEU A 125 19.68 10.10 -2.30
C LEU A 125 19.55 11.61 -2.39
N HIS A 126 18.54 12.21 -1.79
CA HIS A 126 18.18 13.62 -2.04
C HIS A 126 18.74 14.60 -1.00
N GLY A 127 19.26 14.12 0.13
CA GLY A 127 19.81 14.95 1.21
C GLY A 127 18.78 15.90 1.82
N VAL A 128 17.52 15.45 1.93
CA VAL A 128 16.43 16.28 2.46
C VAL A 128 15.70 15.66 3.66
N GLY A 129 15.83 14.36 3.91
CA GLY A 129 15.02 13.65 4.90
C GLY A 129 15.05 14.27 6.29
N ALA A 130 16.24 14.46 6.88
CA ALA A 130 16.38 15.04 8.22
C ALA A 130 15.84 16.48 8.31
N SER A 131 16.10 17.30 7.30
CA SER A 131 15.62 18.69 7.25
C SER A 131 14.11 18.78 7.02
N VAL A 132 13.50 17.84 6.27
CA VAL A 132 12.06 17.72 6.10
C VAL A 132 11.38 17.32 7.42
N VAL A 133 11.93 16.33 8.14
CA VAL A 133 11.40 15.96 9.47
C VAL A 133 11.47 17.14 10.44
N ASN A 134 12.59 17.89 10.45
CA ASN A 134 12.72 19.09 11.26
C ASN A 134 11.65 20.14 10.90
N ALA A 135 11.46 20.43 9.60
CA ALA A 135 10.50 21.41 9.13
C ALA A 135 9.04 21.07 9.51
N LEU A 136 8.69 19.78 9.54
CA LEU A 136 7.33 19.27 9.79
C LEU A 136 7.10 18.84 11.24
N SER A 137 8.09 19.09 12.13
CA SER A 137 7.97 18.82 13.57
C SER A 137 7.66 20.09 14.35
N GLU A 138 6.80 19.98 15.36
CA GLU A 138 6.59 21.02 16.36
C GLU A 138 7.91 21.35 17.07
N TRP A 139 8.64 20.30 17.46
CA TRP A 139 10.01 20.39 17.96
C TRP A 139 10.79 19.12 17.60
N LEU A 140 12.11 19.26 17.52
CA LEU A 140 13.04 18.17 17.28
C LEU A 140 14.30 18.39 18.13
N VAL A 141 14.76 17.30 18.76
CA VAL A 141 16.03 17.25 19.50
C VAL A 141 16.91 16.20 18.88
N VAL A 142 18.13 16.55 18.56
CA VAL A 142 19.15 15.62 18.12
C VAL A 142 20.30 15.57 19.11
N GLN A 143 20.71 14.36 19.46
CA GLN A 143 21.90 14.09 20.27
C GLN A 143 22.85 13.21 19.44
N VAL A 144 24.11 13.60 19.41
CA VAL A 144 25.17 12.86 18.71
C VAL A 144 26.24 12.46 19.74
N HIS A 145 26.43 11.16 19.87
CA HIS A 145 27.46 10.54 20.67
C HIS A 145 28.74 10.39 19.84
N LYS A 146 29.70 11.28 20.05
CA LYS A 146 30.92 11.32 19.24
C LYS A 146 32.08 11.91 20.02
N ASN A 147 33.27 11.37 19.79
CA ASN A 147 34.54 11.86 20.40
C ASN A 147 34.46 11.94 21.93
N GLY A 148 33.77 10.98 22.58
CA GLY A 148 33.64 10.94 24.03
C GLY A 148 32.63 11.94 24.63
N LYS A 149 31.88 12.66 23.79
CA LYS A 149 30.94 13.71 24.20
C LYS A 149 29.57 13.49 23.58
N ILE A 150 28.54 14.00 24.28
CA ILE A 150 27.17 14.08 23.75
C ILE A 150 26.93 15.51 23.30
N HIS A 151 26.82 15.67 21.99
CA HIS A 151 26.51 16.96 21.35
C HIS A 151 24.98 17.03 21.14
N GLN A 152 24.35 18.10 21.60
CA GLN A 152 22.91 18.30 21.46
C GLN A 152 22.59 19.56 20.69
N MET A 153 21.52 19.51 19.90
CA MET A 153 20.92 20.63 19.21
C MET A 153 19.40 20.51 19.24
N LYS A 154 18.69 21.64 19.35
CA LYS A 154 17.22 21.65 19.38
C LYS A 154 16.64 22.58 18.33
N PHE A 155 15.52 22.16 17.77
CA PHE A 155 14.80 22.86 16.73
C PHE A 155 13.31 22.96 17.06
N ALA A 156 12.63 23.94 16.48
CA ALA A 156 11.17 24.04 16.47
C ALA A 156 10.71 24.55 15.10
N ARG A 157 9.85 23.79 14.45
CA ARG A 157 9.29 24.10 13.12
C ARG A 157 10.35 24.50 12.11
N GLY A 158 11.48 23.76 12.09
CA GLY A 158 12.62 24.00 11.21
C GLY A 158 13.62 25.03 11.70
N ASN A 159 13.31 25.82 12.73
CA ASN A 159 14.18 26.86 13.26
C ASN A 159 15.03 26.36 14.41
N ILE A 160 16.25 26.88 14.55
CA ILE A 160 17.15 26.57 15.66
C ILE A 160 16.61 27.27 16.92
N VAL A 161 16.37 26.49 17.97
CA VAL A 161 15.98 26.99 19.31
C VAL A 161 17.20 26.99 20.23
N GLU A 162 18.04 25.96 20.10
CA GLU A 162 19.23 25.80 20.93
C GLU A 162 20.38 25.32 20.02
N SER A 163 21.42 26.15 19.90
CA SER A 163 22.60 25.83 19.12
C SER A 163 23.36 24.64 19.71
N MET A 164 24.18 23.99 18.86
CA MET A 164 24.96 22.82 19.26
C MET A 164 25.81 23.10 20.48
N HIS A 165 25.67 22.27 21.51
CA HIS A 165 26.51 22.32 22.73
C HIS A 165 26.66 20.91 23.30
N ILE A 166 27.61 20.77 24.24
CA ILE A 166 27.89 19.49 24.91
C ILE A 166 27.01 19.38 26.15
N VAL A 167 26.26 18.28 26.29
CA VAL A 167 25.38 18.01 27.43
C VAL A 167 25.91 16.93 28.37
N GLY A 168 26.93 16.17 27.96
CA GLY A 168 27.49 15.10 28.78
C GLY A 168 28.67 14.38 28.12
N ASP A 169 29.20 13.41 28.85
CA ASP A 169 30.22 12.48 28.38
C ASP A 169 29.56 11.16 27.96
N THR A 170 30.18 10.44 27.03
CA THR A 170 29.70 9.14 26.53
C THR A 170 30.86 8.24 26.17
N ASP A 171 30.68 6.94 26.33
CA ASP A 171 31.58 5.88 25.87
C ASP A 171 31.11 5.18 24.60
N ARG A 172 29.89 5.52 24.12
CA ARG A 172 29.31 5.00 22.87
C ARG A 172 29.40 6.02 21.72
N THR A 173 29.17 5.52 20.50
CA THR A 173 28.94 6.34 19.31
C THR A 173 27.51 6.18 18.84
N GLY A 174 27.01 7.10 18.00
CA GLY A 174 25.71 6.99 17.36
C GLY A 174 24.94 8.30 17.34
N THR A 175 23.73 8.23 16.81
CA THR A 175 22.81 9.36 16.73
C THR A 175 21.48 9.01 17.42
N GLU A 176 20.93 9.97 18.13
CA GLU A 176 19.58 9.88 18.70
C GLU A 176 18.78 11.10 18.24
N VAL A 177 17.65 10.85 17.60
CA VAL A 177 16.74 11.91 17.13
C VAL A 177 15.37 11.68 17.78
N THR A 178 14.92 12.69 18.54
CA THR A 178 13.57 12.72 19.11
C THR A 178 12.79 13.87 18.52
N PHE A 179 11.58 13.61 18.04
CA PHE A 179 10.75 14.65 17.43
C PHE A 179 9.26 14.44 17.70
N LYS A 180 8.53 15.55 17.63
CA LYS A 180 7.06 15.59 17.74
C LYS A 180 6.50 16.17 16.44
N PRO A 181 5.62 15.45 15.71
CA PRO A 181 5.00 15.98 14.50
C PRO A 181 4.16 17.22 14.81
N ASP A 182 4.17 18.18 13.88
CA ASP A 182 3.40 19.42 14.03
C ASP A 182 1.93 19.17 13.64
N SER A 183 1.01 19.32 14.60
CA SER A 183 -0.43 19.16 14.39
C SER A 183 -1.05 20.17 13.41
N GLU A 184 -0.34 21.24 13.08
CA GLU A 184 -0.77 22.17 12.01
C GLU A 184 -0.49 21.63 10.60
N MET A 185 0.34 20.58 10.48
CA MET A 185 0.78 20.03 9.19
C MET A 185 0.09 18.71 8.83
N PHE A 186 -0.38 17.96 9.82
CA PHE A 186 -0.91 16.61 9.63
C PHE A 186 -2.37 16.50 10.03
N ASP A 187 -3.13 15.68 9.31
CA ASP A 187 -4.53 15.36 9.61
C ASP A 187 -4.66 14.60 10.94
N THR A 188 -3.64 13.83 11.29
CA THR A 188 -3.47 13.12 12.56
C THR A 188 -2.01 13.14 12.99
N THR A 189 -1.75 13.13 14.30
CA THR A 189 -0.40 13.00 14.86
C THR A 189 -0.23 11.71 15.65
N VAL A 190 -1.23 10.80 15.61
CA VAL A 190 -1.20 9.53 16.33
C VAL A 190 -0.52 8.47 15.48
N TYR A 191 0.60 7.94 15.97
CA TYR A 191 1.33 6.88 15.29
C TYR A 191 0.69 5.50 15.49
N SER A 192 0.69 4.68 14.44
CA SER A 192 0.37 3.25 14.51
C SER A 192 1.65 2.44 14.77
N TYR A 193 1.65 1.69 15.88
CA TYR A 193 2.76 0.80 16.18
C TYR A 193 2.92 -0.30 15.13
N ASP A 194 1.82 -0.88 14.67
CA ASP A 194 1.84 -1.99 13.72
C ASP A 194 2.45 -1.57 12.36
N ILE A 195 2.17 -0.36 11.90
CA ILE A 195 2.76 0.19 10.67
C ILE A 195 4.26 0.36 10.83
N ILE A 196 4.72 0.96 11.93
CA ILE A 196 6.15 1.13 12.21
C ILE A 196 6.83 -0.22 12.37
N HIS A 197 6.25 -1.12 13.17
CA HIS A 197 6.79 -2.46 13.41
C HIS A 197 6.98 -3.24 12.11
N THR A 198 5.94 -3.28 11.25
CA THR A 198 6.00 -3.97 9.95
C THR A 198 7.12 -3.42 9.07
N ARG A 199 7.30 -2.10 9.02
CA ARG A 199 8.38 -1.48 8.25
C ARG A 199 9.75 -1.80 8.82
N MET A 200 9.92 -1.77 10.13
CA MET A 200 11.17 -2.14 10.81
C MET A 200 11.52 -3.61 10.62
N GLN A 201 10.54 -4.47 10.61
CA GLN A 201 10.72 -5.90 10.34
C GLN A 201 11.23 -6.14 8.90
N GLN A 202 10.70 -5.42 7.92
CA GLN A 202 11.21 -5.46 6.55
C GLN A 202 12.67 -5.04 6.48
N GLN A 203 13.05 -3.96 7.17
CA GLN A 203 14.44 -3.48 7.22
C GLN A 203 15.38 -4.48 7.89
N ALA A 204 14.94 -5.15 8.95
CA ALA A 204 15.72 -6.18 9.61
C ALA A 204 15.97 -7.41 8.70
N PHE A 205 14.99 -7.81 7.88
CA PHE A 205 15.18 -8.87 6.89
C PHE A 205 16.13 -8.49 5.75
N LEU A 206 16.13 -7.21 5.31
CA LEU A 206 16.99 -6.74 4.22
C LEU A 206 18.45 -6.60 4.63
N ASN A 207 18.70 -6.44 5.93
CA ASN A 207 20.03 -6.24 6.51
C ASN A 207 20.36 -7.38 7.49
N ALA A 208 20.86 -8.49 6.94
CA ALA A 208 21.20 -9.67 7.75
C ALA A 208 22.11 -9.33 8.93
N GLY A 209 21.73 -9.76 10.13
CA GLY A 209 22.46 -9.51 11.37
C GLY A 209 22.22 -8.13 12.00
N LEU A 210 21.50 -7.21 11.34
CA LEU A 210 21.10 -5.94 11.94
C LEU A 210 19.98 -6.15 12.96
N LYS A 211 20.22 -5.72 14.19
CA LYS A 211 19.23 -5.74 15.27
C LYS A 211 18.39 -4.48 15.24
N ILE A 212 17.07 -4.63 15.10
CA ILE A 212 16.11 -3.52 15.20
C ILE A 212 15.15 -3.78 16.35
N CYS A 213 15.08 -2.83 17.29
CA CYS A 213 14.16 -2.87 18.42
C CYS A 213 13.04 -1.83 18.23
N THR A 214 11.79 -2.23 18.45
CA THR A 214 10.64 -1.32 18.42
C THR A 214 9.94 -1.32 19.76
N PHE A 215 9.58 -0.12 20.25
CA PHE A 215 8.89 0.07 21.50
C PHE A 215 7.69 1.00 21.33
N ASP A 216 6.54 0.62 21.89
CA ASP A 216 5.44 1.55 22.18
C ASP A 216 5.39 1.74 23.70
N ARG A 217 5.61 2.96 24.16
CA ARG A 217 5.61 3.32 25.58
C ARG A 217 4.36 4.09 26.00
N ARG A 218 3.37 4.21 25.12
CA ARG A 218 2.13 4.90 25.43
C ARG A 218 1.30 4.09 26.42
N ALA A 219 0.75 4.75 27.44
CA ALA A 219 -0.03 4.11 28.49
C ALA A 219 -1.21 3.30 27.94
N GLY A 220 -1.30 2.01 28.30
CA GLY A 220 -2.32 1.06 27.83
C GLY A 220 -2.12 0.52 26.42
N ARG A 221 -0.97 0.81 25.78
CA ARG A 221 -0.58 0.31 24.46
C ARG A 221 0.83 -0.28 24.44
N GLU A 222 1.43 -0.51 25.61
CA GLU A 222 2.82 -0.91 25.77
C GLU A 222 3.11 -2.19 24.99
N GLN A 223 4.06 -2.12 24.05
CA GLN A 223 4.53 -3.24 23.23
C GLN A 223 6.03 -3.09 23.00
N GLN A 224 6.71 -4.23 22.82
CA GLN A 224 8.11 -4.25 22.43
C GLN A 224 8.41 -5.49 21.57
N HIS A 225 9.23 -5.30 20.55
CA HIS A 225 9.75 -6.38 19.73
C HIS A 225 11.22 -6.14 19.40
N GLU A 226 11.97 -7.24 19.37
CA GLU A 226 13.36 -7.27 18.91
C GLU A 226 13.42 -8.14 17.66
N MET A 227 14.03 -7.67 16.61
CA MET A 227 14.10 -8.30 15.30
C MET A 227 15.56 -8.34 14.85
N CYS A 228 16.06 -9.55 14.55
CA CYS A 228 17.37 -9.79 13.99
C CYS A 228 17.30 -11.09 13.19
N TYR A 229 17.61 -11.03 11.89
CA TYR A 229 17.47 -12.15 10.96
C TYR A 229 18.80 -12.43 10.27
N GLU A 230 19.48 -13.51 10.67
CA GLU A 230 20.78 -13.88 10.11
C GLU A 230 20.66 -14.40 8.67
N GLY A 231 19.56 -15.02 8.31
CA GLY A 231 19.31 -15.51 6.94
C GLY A 231 18.85 -14.44 5.96
N GLY A 232 18.60 -13.21 6.43
CA GLY A 232 18.29 -12.07 5.59
C GLY A 232 17.06 -12.30 4.71
N ILE A 233 17.16 -11.99 3.41
CA ILE A 233 16.04 -12.13 2.47
C ILE A 233 15.55 -13.57 2.26
N ARG A 234 16.34 -14.59 2.64
CA ARG A 234 15.88 -16.00 2.63
C ARG A 234 14.81 -16.21 3.69
N GLU A 235 15.09 -15.74 4.92
CA GLU A 235 14.11 -15.78 6.00
C GLU A 235 12.89 -14.92 5.69
N TYR A 236 13.08 -13.80 4.98
CA TYR A 236 11.98 -12.97 4.54
C TYR A 236 11.05 -13.70 3.57
N ALA A 237 11.58 -14.47 2.62
CA ALA A 237 10.76 -15.26 1.70
C ALA A 237 9.96 -16.34 2.45
N VAL A 238 10.56 -16.99 3.46
CA VAL A 238 9.87 -17.96 4.34
C VAL A 238 8.78 -17.27 5.15
N TRP A 239 9.08 -16.10 5.73
CA TRP A 239 8.10 -15.34 6.51
C TRP A 239 6.91 -14.90 5.67
N LEU A 240 7.13 -14.48 4.42
CA LEU A 240 6.06 -14.13 3.47
C LEU A 240 5.17 -15.34 3.12
N ASN A 241 5.69 -16.54 3.24
CA ASN A 241 4.97 -17.80 3.00
C ASN A 241 4.44 -18.48 4.27
N GLN A 242 4.62 -17.91 5.46
CA GLN A 242 4.28 -18.55 6.74
C GLN A 242 2.81 -19.02 6.85
N ASN A 243 1.90 -18.44 6.06
CA ASN A 243 0.48 -18.79 6.03
C ASN A 243 0.09 -19.50 4.72
N LYS A 244 1.06 -20.05 3.99
CA LYS A 244 0.89 -20.77 2.72
C LYS A 244 1.65 -22.09 2.80
N THR A 245 1.25 -23.07 2.01
CA THR A 245 1.95 -24.36 1.94
C THR A 245 3.07 -24.28 0.90
N PRO A 246 4.37 -24.28 1.27
CA PRO A 246 5.45 -24.23 0.31
C PRO A 246 5.54 -25.53 -0.49
N ILE A 247 5.88 -25.45 -1.78
CA ILE A 247 6.12 -26.62 -2.65
C ILE A 247 7.50 -27.20 -2.40
N GLN A 248 8.46 -26.35 -2.04
CA GLN A 248 9.81 -26.75 -1.60
C GLN A 248 10.10 -26.12 -0.24
N GLU A 249 10.79 -26.89 0.62
CA GLU A 249 11.22 -26.41 1.94
C GLU A 249 12.34 -25.36 1.81
N ASP A 250 13.34 -25.66 0.96
CA ASP A 250 14.48 -24.79 0.74
C ASP A 250 14.14 -23.61 -0.15
N VAL A 251 14.62 -22.43 0.23
CA VAL A 251 14.52 -21.21 -0.56
C VAL A 251 15.57 -21.23 -1.67
N ILE A 252 15.15 -21.05 -2.92
CA ILE A 252 16.05 -20.79 -4.03
C ILE A 252 16.69 -19.44 -3.82
N TYR A 253 18.01 -19.41 -3.66
CA TYR A 253 18.74 -18.17 -3.45
C TYR A 253 19.81 -18.00 -4.51
N VAL A 254 19.81 -16.85 -5.15
CA VAL A 254 20.82 -16.42 -6.10
C VAL A 254 21.37 -15.06 -5.70
N SER A 255 22.67 -14.88 -5.85
CA SER A 255 23.32 -13.62 -5.55
C SER A 255 24.47 -13.34 -6.51
N GLY A 256 24.71 -12.08 -6.79
CA GLY A 256 25.80 -11.69 -7.68
C GLY A 256 26.23 -10.26 -7.42
N HIS A 257 27.50 -10.01 -7.78
CA HIS A 257 28.08 -8.68 -7.70
C HIS A 257 28.78 -8.37 -9.02
N ARG A 258 28.57 -7.19 -9.54
CA ARG A 258 29.26 -6.71 -10.74
C ARG A 258 29.46 -5.21 -10.64
N ASP A 259 30.70 -4.78 -10.82
CA ASP A 259 31.11 -3.38 -10.72
C ASP A 259 30.70 -2.75 -9.36
N ASP A 260 29.77 -1.83 -9.39
CA ASP A 260 29.28 -1.06 -8.24
C ASP A 260 27.89 -1.48 -7.75
N ALA A 261 27.38 -2.60 -8.28
CA ALA A 261 26.06 -3.10 -7.92
C ALA A 261 26.07 -4.57 -7.46
N SER A 262 25.25 -4.89 -6.47
CA SER A 262 24.98 -6.24 -6.00
C SER A 262 23.49 -6.58 -6.15
N VAL A 263 23.23 -7.87 -6.32
CA VAL A 263 21.89 -8.44 -6.47
C VAL A 263 21.77 -9.64 -5.55
N GLU A 264 20.69 -9.71 -4.82
CA GLU A 264 20.28 -10.88 -4.04
C GLU A 264 18.81 -11.17 -4.34
N ILE A 265 18.47 -12.42 -4.59
CA ILE A 265 17.11 -12.86 -4.90
C ILE A 265 16.83 -14.15 -4.14
N ALA A 266 15.72 -14.15 -3.40
CA ALA A 266 15.21 -15.33 -2.70
C ALA A 266 13.84 -15.70 -3.28
N ILE A 267 13.64 -16.98 -3.63
CA ILE A 267 12.43 -17.47 -4.27
C ILE A 267 11.93 -18.71 -3.55
N GLN A 268 10.66 -18.74 -3.22
CA GLN A 268 9.96 -19.92 -2.72
C GLN A 268 8.58 -20.02 -3.37
N TYR A 269 8.26 -21.19 -3.91
CA TYR A 269 6.92 -21.44 -4.47
C TYR A 269 6.00 -22.02 -3.40
N ASN A 270 4.71 -21.71 -3.52
CA ASN A 270 3.64 -22.25 -2.69
C ASN A 270 2.50 -22.82 -3.55
N ASP A 271 1.56 -23.49 -2.94
CA ASP A 271 0.41 -24.13 -3.60
C ASP A 271 -0.65 -23.13 -4.09
N GLY A 272 -0.58 -21.86 -3.66
CA GLY A 272 -1.50 -20.79 -4.08
C GLY A 272 -1.40 -20.41 -5.56
N TYR A 273 -2.23 -19.48 -5.99
CA TYR A 273 -2.34 -19.06 -7.40
C TYR A 273 -1.80 -17.65 -7.64
N ASN A 274 -1.57 -16.89 -6.59
CA ASN A 274 -1.16 -15.49 -6.68
C ASN A 274 0.37 -15.36 -6.70
N GLU A 275 0.90 -14.38 -7.44
CA GLU A 275 2.30 -13.97 -7.33
C GLU A 275 2.46 -12.98 -6.16
N ASN A 276 3.54 -13.11 -5.42
CA ASN A 276 3.96 -12.17 -4.40
C ASN A 276 5.44 -11.84 -4.62
N ILE A 277 5.69 -10.76 -5.36
CA ILE A 277 7.05 -10.27 -5.64
C ILE A 277 7.25 -8.98 -4.87
N VAL A 278 8.25 -8.97 -4.01
CA VAL A 278 8.65 -7.80 -3.22
C VAL A 278 10.04 -7.38 -3.65
N SER A 279 10.17 -6.16 -4.18
CA SER A 279 11.41 -5.66 -4.74
C SER A 279 11.92 -4.41 -4.02
N PHE A 280 13.25 -4.33 -3.88
CA PHE A 280 13.96 -3.27 -3.18
C PHE A 280 15.18 -2.79 -3.98
N ALA A 281 15.48 -1.51 -3.84
CA ALA A 281 16.71 -0.90 -4.32
C ALA A 281 17.30 -0.02 -3.20
N ASN A 282 18.54 -0.34 -2.76
CA ASN A 282 19.17 0.28 -1.60
C ASN A 282 18.25 0.29 -0.36
N ASP A 283 17.63 -0.87 -0.07
CA ASP A 283 16.68 -1.11 1.02
C ASP A 283 15.40 -0.25 0.99
N VAL A 284 15.20 0.53 -0.10
CA VAL A 284 13.97 1.25 -0.38
C VAL A 284 13.05 0.34 -1.19
N ARG A 285 11.81 0.18 -0.73
CA ARG A 285 10.80 -0.62 -1.43
C ARG A 285 10.40 0.05 -2.74
N THR A 286 10.28 -0.75 -3.80
CA THR A 286 9.84 -0.30 -5.13
C THR A 286 8.49 -0.93 -5.49
N PRO A 287 7.37 -0.40 -4.99
CA PRO A 287 6.05 -1.01 -5.18
C PRO A 287 5.60 -1.05 -6.65
N GLU A 288 6.11 -0.17 -7.49
CA GLU A 288 5.88 -0.18 -8.93
C GLU A 288 6.95 -0.98 -9.71
N GLY A 289 7.82 -1.70 -8.98
CA GLY A 289 8.88 -2.51 -9.55
C GLY A 289 10.00 -1.68 -10.18
N GLY A 290 10.36 -2.00 -11.41
CA GLY A 290 11.41 -1.34 -12.18
C GLY A 290 12.35 -2.33 -12.86
N MET A 291 13.53 -1.86 -13.30
CA MET A 291 14.46 -2.62 -14.13
C MET A 291 14.95 -3.93 -13.48
N HIS A 292 15.07 -3.99 -12.15
CA HIS A 292 15.45 -5.20 -11.42
C HIS A 292 14.36 -6.29 -11.48
N GLU A 293 13.11 -5.90 -11.31
CA GLU A 293 11.96 -6.81 -11.39
C GLU A 293 11.71 -7.27 -12.82
N GLU A 294 11.85 -6.39 -13.81
CA GLU A 294 11.78 -6.77 -15.23
C GLU A 294 12.86 -7.80 -15.60
N GLY A 295 14.09 -7.58 -15.12
CA GLY A 295 15.21 -8.51 -15.30
C GLY A 295 14.91 -9.89 -14.72
N PHE A 296 14.38 -9.91 -13.50
CA PHE A 296 13.96 -11.12 -12.79
C PHE A 296 12.87 -11.88 -13.56
N LYS A 297 11.75 -11.23 -13.87
CA LYS A 297 10.60 -11.84 -14.56
C LYS A 297 11.01 -12.43 -15.91
N ARG A 298 11.85 -11.72 -16.66
CA ARG A 298 12.36 -12.18 -17.94
C ARG A 298 13.28 -13.39 -17.80
N ALA A 299 14.24 -13.34 -16.88
CA ALA A 299 15.21 -14.42 -16.67
C ALA A 299 14.53 -15.69 -16.16
N LEU A 300 13.64 -15.57 -15.17
CA LEU A 300 12.87 -16.70 -14.63
C LEU A 300 12.15 -17.46 -15.75
N THR A 301 11.43 -16.74 -16.62
CA THR A 301 10.71 -17.33 -17.73
C THR A 301 11.65 -18.01 -18.73
N THR A 302 12.80 -17.40 -19.01
CA THR A 302 13.79 -17.93 -19.96
C THR A 302 14.42 -19.21 -19.43
N VAL A 303 14.89 -19.21 -18.17
CA VAL A 303 15.57 -20.37 -17.56
C VAL A 303 14.61 -21.54 -17.40
N LEU A 304 13.39 -21.32 -16.90
CA LEU A 304 12.41 -22.40 -16.73
C LEU A 304 12.02 -23.05 -18.08
N ASN A 305 11.83 -22.25 -19.14
CA ASN A 305 11.56 -22.81 -20.47
C ASN A 305 12.77 -23.58 -21.01
N ALA A 306 13.99 -23.07 -20.84
CA ALA A 306 15.21 -23.73 -21.31
C ALA A 306 15.41 -25.08 -20.61
N TYR A 307 15.34 -25.09 -19.28
CA TYR A 307 15.47 -26.28 -18.47
C TYR A 307 14.34 -27.29 -18.74
N GLY A 308 13.09 -26.83 -18.82
CA GLY A 308 11.93 -27.68 -19.11
C GLY A 308 12.04 -28.38 -20.48
N LYS A 309 12.58 -27.70 -21.50
CA LYS A 309 12.87 -28.31 -22.84
C LYS A 309 14.02 -29.27 -22.76
N LYS A 310 15.11 -28.93 -22.10
CA LYS A 310 16.30 -29.78 -21.93
C LYS A 310 15.94 -31.10 -21.23
N THR A 311 15.09 -31.07 -20.23
CA THR A 311 14.67 -32.25 -19.47
C THR A 311 13.45 -32.97 -20.05
N GLY A 312 12.86 -32.46 -21.15
CA GLY A 312 11.69 -33.04 -21.80
C GLY A 312 10.38 -32.95 -21.02
N ILE A 313 10.34 -32.11 -19.95
CA ILE A 313 9.11 -31.79 -19.20
C ILE A 313 8.19 -30.94 -20.11
N ILE A 314 8.75 -29.93 -20.79
CA ILE A 314 8.07 -29.16 -21.82
C ILE A 314 8.32 -29.84 -23.17
N LYS A 315 7.26 -30.27 -23.81
CA LYS A 315 7.36 -31.07 -25.06
C LYS A 315 7.06 -30.23 -26.29
N GLY A 316 7.75 -30.54 -27.39
CA GLY A 316 7.52 -29.93 -28.70
C GLY A 316 7.70 -28.41 -28.70
N ASP A 317 6.73 -27.70 -29.29
CA ASP A 317 6.70 -26.23 -29.36
C ASP A 317 6.01 -25.57 -28.17
N ASP A 318 5.58 -26.35 -27.15
CA ASP A 318 4.97 -25.80 -25.95
C ASP A 318 5.93 -24.84 -25.22
N LYS A 319 5.36 -23.79 -24.64
CA LYS A 319 6.07 -22.81 -23.82
C LYS A 319 5.17 -22.40 -22.65
N VAL A 320 5.77 -22.23 -21.50
CA VAL A 320 5.11 -21.55 -20.37
C VAL A 320 5.33 -20.04 -20.49
N SER A 321 4.29 -19.27 -20.24
CA SER A 321 4.37 -17.80 -20.23
C SER A 321 5.04 -17.31 -18.94
N GLY A 322 5.34 -16.02 -18.88
CA GLY A 322 5.83 -15.40 -17.66
C GLY A 322 4.83 -15.53 -16.49
N GLU A 323 3.55 -15.35 -16.77
CA GLU A 323 2.45 -15.52 -15.81
C GLU A 323 2.41 -16.96 -15.27
N ASP A 324 2.50 -17.96 -16.15
CA ASP A 324 2.51 -19.36 -15.75
C ASP A 324 3.70 -19.69 -14.81
N CYS A 325 4.87 -19.09 -15.09
CA CYS A 325 6.08 -19.26 -14.27
C CYS A 325 5.97 -18.59 -12.90
N ARG A 326 5.09 -17.60 -12.74
CA ARG A 326 4.93 -16.83 -11.50
C ARG A 326 3.71 -17.25 -10.68
N GLU A 327 2.89 -18.18 -11.14
CA GLU A 327 1.77 -18.71 -10.34
C GLU A 327 2.30 -19.35 -9.05
N GLY A 328 1.88 -18.81 -7.89
CA GLY A 328 2.28 -19.27 -6.56
C GLY A 328 3.72 -18.95 -6.17
N ILE A 329 4.38 -18.03 -6.85
CA ILE A 329 5.72 -17.58 -6.48
C ILE A 329 5.66 -16.58 -5.32
N THR A 330 6.59 -16.72 -4.40
CA THR A 330 7.01 -15.67 -3.46
C THR A 330 8.47 -15.36 -3.75
N ALA A 331 8.77 -14.11 -4.10
CA ALA A 331 10.12 -13.69 -4.43
C ALA A 331 10.47 -12.37 -3.73
N VAL A 332 11.66 -12.31 -3.16
CA VAL A 332 12.26 -11.10 -2.63
C VAL A 332 13.45 -10.74 -3.49
N ILE A 333 13.45 -9.53 -4.05
CA ILE A 333 14.51 -9.02 -4.92
C ILE A 333 15.14 -7.82 -4.25
N SER A 334 16.40 -7.89 -3.89
CA SER A 334 17.19 -6.79 -3.32
C SER A 334 18.35 -6.44 -4.25
N VAL A 335 18.44 -5.20 -4.67
CA VAL A 335 19.58 -4.68 -5.41
C VAL A 335 20.19 -3.52 -4.63
N LYS A 336 21.53 -3.51 -4.54
CA LYS A 336 22.30 -2.41 -3.90
C LYS A 336 23.22 -1.83 -4.96
N LEU A 337 23.14 -0.52 -5.16
CA LEU A 337 23.90 0.19 -6.21
C LEU A 337 24.29 1.60 -5.76
N THR A 338 25.40 2.08 -6.28
CA THR A 338 26.00 3.36 -5.87
C THR A 338 25.16 4.56 -6.29
N ASP A 339 24.58 4.54 -7.50
CA ASP A 339 23.79 5.64 -8.06
C ASP A 339 22.40 5.13 -8.48
N ALA A 340 21.50 5.02 -7.51
CA ALA A 340 20.12 4.59 -7.76
C ALA A 340 19.29 5.73 -8.36
N GLN A 341 18.68 5.48 -9.52
CA GLN A 341 17.80 6.41 -10.21
C GLN A 341 16.37 5.91 -10.11
N PHE A 342 15.52 6.68 -9.42
CA PHE A 342 14.12 6.35 -9.25
C PHE A 342 13.23 7.25 -10.10
N GLU A 343 12.10 6.72 -10.53
CA GLU A 343 11.03 7.51 -11.12
C GLU A 343 10.25 8.20 -9.97
N GLY A 344 10.40 9.54 -9.84
CA GLY A 344 9.71 10.36 -8.85
C GLY A 344 10.32 10.35 -7.43
N GLN A 345 9.83 11.27 -6.60
CA GLN A 345 10.30 11.51 -5.23
C GLN A 345 9.95 10.35 -4.27
N THR A 346 8.85 9.66 -4.52
CA THR A 346 8.40 8.52 -3.70
C THR A 346 9.26 7.26 -3.88
N LYS A 347 10.23 7.28 -4.79
CA LYS A 347 11.16 6.16 -5.08
C LYS A 347 10.44 4.85 -5.43
N ALA A 348 9.23 4.93 -5.99
CA ALA A 348 8.37 3.78 -6.21
C ALA A 348 8.88 2.81 -7.29
N LYS A 349 9.71 3.27 -8.24
CA LYS A 349 10.18 2.49 -9.37
C LYS A 349 11.65 2.76 -9.68
N LEU A 350 12.44 1.69 -9.86
CA LEU A 350 13.86 1.79 -10.20
C LEU A 350 14.06 1.92 -11.72
N GLY A 351 14.74 3.00 -12.14
CA GLY A 351 14.96 3.34 -13.56
C GLY A 351 16.27 2.86 -14.18
N ASN A 352 17.28 2.45 -13.41
CA ASN A 352 18.62 2.09 -13.89
C ASN A 352 18.59 0.90 -14.87
N ALA A 353 18.69 1.16 -16.17
CA ALA A 353 18.57 0.16 -17.23
C ALA A 353 19.59 -0.98 -17.15
N TYR A 354 20.83 -0.73 -16.70
CA TYR A 354 21.88 -1.74 -16.58
C TYR A 354 21.56 -2.81 -15.51
N ILE A 355 20.77 -2.47 -14.49
CA ILE A 355 20.35 -3.41 -13.44
C ILE A 355 19.50 -4.56 -14.03
N ARG A 356 18.69 -4.28 -15.06
CA ARG A 356 17.95 -5.35 -15.75
C ARG A 356 18.91 -6.40 -16.32
N THR A 357 20.00 -5.96 -16.93
CA THR A 357 21.00 -6.86 -17.50
C THR A 357 21.74 -7.63 -16.43
N LEU A 358 22.12 -6.97 -15.33
CA LEU A 358 22.79 -7.59 -14.20
C LEU A 358 21.91 -8.68 -13.56
N VAL A 359 20.67 -8.37 -13.22
CA VAL A 359 19.72 -9.33 -12.65
C VAL A 359 19.50 -10.51 -13.62
N THR A 360 19.32 -10.22 -14.91
CA THR A 360 19.13 -11.26 -15.93
C THR A 360 20.35 -12.19 -16.01
N SER A 361 21.58 -11.66 -15.97
CA SER A 361 22.80 -12.47 -16.01
C SER A 361 22.92 -13.37 -14.78
N VAL A 362 22.79 -12.78 -13.59
CA VAL A 362 22.88 -13.52 -12.31
C VAL A 362 21.85 -14.65 -12.24
N MET A 363 20.59 -14.35 -12.61
CA MET A 363 19.52 -15.34 -12.63
C MET A 363 19.79 -16.46 -13.63
N ASN A 364 20.21 -16.13 -14.87
CA ASN A 364 20.49 -17.14 -15.90
C ASN A 364 21.62 -18.08 -15.49
N GLU A 365 22.67 -17.54 -14.88
CA GLU A 365 23.83 -18.34 -14.47
C GLU A 365 23.54 -19.21 -13.25
N GLN A 366 22.95 -18.66 -12.21
CA GLN A 366 22.83 -19.36 -10.93
C GLN A 366 21.52 -20.16 -10.79
N LEU A 367 20.42 -19.69 -11.36
CA LEU A 367 19.18 -20.45 -11.32
C LEU A 367 19.26 -21.72 -12.16
N ASP A 368 19.94 -21.68 -13.35
CA ASP A 368 20.15 -22.88 -14.17
C ASP A 368 20.97 -23.93 -13.40
N VAL A 369 22.07 -23.53 -12.74
CA VAL A 369 22.87 -24.41 -11.89
C VAL A 369 22.04 -24.98 -10.74
N TYR A 370 21.27 -24.12 -10.05
CA TYR A 370 20.42 -24.59 -8.95
C TYR A 370 19.41 -25.66 -9.39
N LEU A 371 18.76 -25.46 -10.53
CA LEU A 371 17.78 -26.41 -11.07
C LEU A 371 18.42 -27.75 -11.46
N GLU A 372 19.65 -27.73 -11.99
CA GLU A 372 20.43 -28.94 -12.29
C GLU A 372 20.80 -29.71 -11.02
N GLU A 373 21.21 -29.01 -9.96
CA GLU A 373 21.57 -29.59 -8.67
C GLU A 373 20.34 -30.08 -7.89
N ASN A 374 19.17 -29.49 -8.12
CA ASN A 374 17.92 -29.77 -7.40
C ASN A 374 16.79 -30.23 -8.32
N PRO A 375 16.93 -31.38 -9.02
CA PRO A 375 15.98 -31.81 -10.07
C PRO A 375 14.56 -32.09 -9.53
N LYS A 376 14.40 -32.41 -8.26
CA LYS A 376 13.07 -32.60 -7.62
C LYS A 376 12.34 -31.27 -7.51
N VAL A 377 13.03 -30.23 -7.03
CA VAL A 377 12.50 -28.87 -6.92
C VAL A 377 12.18 -28.32 -8.31
N ALA A 378 13.13 -28.45 -9.26
CA ALA A 378 12.95 -28.03 -10.64
C ALA A 378 11.71 -28.66 -11.27
N ARG A 379 11.49 -29.96 -11.03
CA ARG A 379 10.31 -30.65 -11.52
C ARG A 379 9.02 -30.12 -10.89
N ALA A 380 8.99 -29.93 -9.57
CA ALA A 380 7.82 -29.44 -8.88
C ALA A 380 7.41 -28.03 -9.38
N VAL A 381 8.39 -27.13 -9.55
CA VAL A 381 8.18 -25.78 -10.08
C VAL A 381 7.66 -25.82 -11.52
N LEU A 382 8.26 -26.65 -12.38
CA LEU A 382 7.82 -26.79 -13.78
C LEU A 382 6.43 -27.44 -13.90
N ASP A 383 6.15 -28.49 -13.09
CA ASP A 383 4.83 -29.12 -13.08
C ASP A 383 3.75 -28.09 -12.70
N LYS A 384 4.04 -27.20 -11.72
CA LYS A 384 3.14 -26.10 -11.35
C LYS A 384 2.96 -25.11 -12.50
N ALA A 385 4.04 -24.67 -13.14
CA ALA A 385 3.96 -23.76 -14.28
C ALA A 385 3.18 -24.37 -15.47
N MET A 386 3.34 -25.67 -15.73
CA MET A 386 2.58 -26.40 -16.75
C MET A 386 1.09 -26.53 -16.38
N MET A 387 0.76 -26.68 -15.09
CA MET A 387 -0.63 -26.68 -14.62
C MET A 387 -1.25 -25.29 -14.79
N ALA A 388 -0.53 -24.22 -14.46
CA ALA A 388 -0.95 -22.84 -14.68
C ALA A 388 -1.20 -22.56 -16.17
N ASN A 389 -0.28 -22.99 -17.05
CA ASN A 389 -0.43 -22.87 -18.49
C ASN A 389 -1.72 -23.55 -19.01
N ARG A 390 -1.99 -24.78 -18.57
CA ARG A 390 -3.23 -25.50 -18.96
C ARG A 390 -4.48 -24.78 -18.46
N ALA A 391 -4.46 -24.26 -17.23
CA ALA A 391 -5.58 -23.51 -16.68
C ALA A 391 -5.82 -22.21 -17.46
N ARG A 392 -4.76 -21.46 -17.77
CA ARG A 392 -4.82 -20.24 -18.58
C ARG A 392 -5.37 -20.50 -19.99
N GLU A 393 -4.89 -21.56 -20.66
CA GLU A 393 -5.42 -21.98 -21.96
C GLU A 393 -6.91 -22.36 -21.89
N ALA A 394 -7.32 -23.05 -20.80
CA ALA A 394 -8.73 -23.38 -20.57
C ALA A 394 -9.57 -22.11 -20.35
N ALA A 395 -9.07 -21.15 -19.56
CA ALA A 395 -9.71 -19.86 -19.34
C ALA A 395 -9.86 -19.07 -20.64
N ARG A 396 -8.82 -19.02 -21.48
CA ARG A 396 -8.86 -18.38 -22.81
C ARG A 396 -9.94 -19.01 -23.70
N LYS A 397 -10.00 -20.34 -23.77
CA LYS A 397 -11.01 -21.06 -24.55
C LYS A 397 -12.43 -20.81 -24.03
N ALA A 398 -12.61 -20.80 -22.70
CA ALA A 398 -13.90 -20.48 -22.08
C ALA A 398 -14.35 -19.06 -22.46
N ARG A 399 -13.46 -18.07 -22.35
CA ARG A 399 -13.74 -16.68 -22.72
C ARG A 399 -14.09 -16.55 -24.22
N GLU A 400 -13.31 -17.18 -25.11
CA GLU A 400 -13.60 -17.19 -26.54
C GLU A 400 -14.95 -17.84 -26.85
N SER A 401 -15.30 -18.91 -26.15
CA SER A 401 -16.61 -19.58 -26.30
C SER A 401 -17.77 -18.68 -25.86
N VAL A 402 -17.61 -17.98 -24.74
CA VAL A 402 -18.61 -17.00 -24.28
C VAL A 402 -18.71 -15.83 -25.27
N ARG A 403 -17.56 -15.28 -25.70
CA ARG A 403 -17.52 -14.21 -26.71
C ARG A 403 -18.13 -14.61 -28.05
N ARG A 404 -17.99 -15.86 -28.47
CA ARG A 404 -18.65 -16.37 -29.70
C ARG A 404 -20.15 -16.53 -29.52
N LYS A 405 -20.61 -16.94 -28.33
CA LYS A 405 -22.07 -17.03 -28.03
C LYS A 405 -22.71 -15.64 -27.96
N THR A 406 -22.02 -14.66 -27.39
CA THR A 406 -22.46 -13.25 -27.37
C THR A 406 -22.11 -12.49 -28.66
N GLY A 407 -21.24 -13.01 -29.51
CA GLY A 407 -20.86 -12.39 -30.79
C GLY A 407 -21.96 -12.36 -31.87
N LEU A 408 -23.05 -13.08 -31.69
CA LEU A 408 -24.30 -12.93 -32.45
C LEU A 408 -25.16 -11.78 -31.93
N GLU A 409 -24.85 -11.25 -30.71
CA GLU A 409 -25.47 -10.09 -30.06
C GLU A 409 -24.38 -9.10 -29.65
N SER A 410 -23.60 -8.63 -30.65
CA SER A 410 -22.46 -7.72 -30.44
C SER A 410 -22.93 -6.39 -29.85
N GLY A 411 -22.56 -6.14 -28.59
CA GLY A 411 -22.75 -4.86 -27.91
C GLY A 411 -23.68 -4.89 -26.71
N GLN A 412 -24.23 -6.03 -26.30
CA GLN A 412 -25.05 -6.07 -25.10
C GLN A 412 -24.19 -6.06 -23.83
N MET A 413 -24.43 -5.02 -23.03
CA MET A 413 -23.99 -4.95 -21.65
C MET A 413 -24.64 -6.06 -20.81
N PRO A 414 -24.04 -6.42 -19.66
CA PRO A 414 -24.68 -7.40 -18.75
C PRO A 414 -26.11 -7.01 -18.43
N ASP A 415 -27.05 -7.94 -18.52
CA ASP A 415 -28.48 -7.71 -18.25
C ASP A 415 -28.77 -7.03 -16.90
N LYS A 416 -27.86 -7.19 -15.95
CA LYS A 416 -27.95 -6.62 -14.60
C LYS A 416 -27.29 -5.25 -14.45
N LEU A 417 -26.68 -4.72 -15.49
CA LEU A 417 -26.12 -3.38 -15.52
C LEU A 417 -27.15 -2.38 -16.03
N GLN A 418 -27.50 -1.43 -15.20
CA GLN A 418 -28.22 -0.22 -15.60
C GLN A 418 -27.21 0.91 -15.76
N ASP A 419 -26.74 1.10 -16.98
CA ASP A 419 -25.67 2.06 -17.29
C ASP A 419 -26.10 3.52 -17.16
N CYS A 420 -25.13 4.44 -17.11
CA CYS A 420 -25.33 5.88 -17.13
C CYS A 420 -25.21 6.44 -18.56
N ASN A 421 -25.64 7.70 -18.73
CA ASN A 421 -25.65 8.36 -20.04
C ASN A 421 -24.30 9.00 -20.39
N GLU A 422 -23.51 9.36 -19.37
CA GLU A 422 -22.20 9.99 -19.51
C GLU A 422 -21.18 9.02 -20.15
N ARG A 423 -20.25 9.56 -20.92
CA ARG A 423 -19.18 8.81 -21.61
C ARG A 423 -17.79 9.06 -21.03
N ASP A 424 -17.60 10.20 -20.36
CA ASP A 424 -16.35 10.49 -19.68
C ASP A 424 -16.26 9.68 -18.40
N ALA A 425 -15.36 8.71 -18.38
CA ALA A 425 -15.15 7.82 -17.25
C ALA A 425 -14.84 8.58 -15.93
N SER A 426 -14.23 9.76 -16.02
CA SER A 426 -13.87 10.58 -14.86
C SER A 426 -15.08 11.14 -14.13
N LEU A 427 -16.20 11.27 -14.84
CA LEU A 427 -17.48 11.76 -14.33
C LEU A 427 -18.43 10.61 -13.93
N CYS A 428 -18.13 9.37 -14.37
CA CYS A 428 -19.00 8.22 -14.19
C CYS A 428 -18.74 7.48 -12.87
N GLU A 429 -19.85 7.08 -12.24
CA GLU A 429 -19.85 6.28 -11.00
C GLU A 429 -20.55 4.94 -11.25
N LEU A 430 -19.94 3.84 -10.78
CA LEU A 430 -20.56 2.52 -10.76
C LEU A 430 -20.87 2.11 -9.32
N TYR A 431 -22.14 1.91 -9.01
CA TYR A 431 -22.57 1.28 -7.76
C TYR A 431 -22.70 -0.23 -7.95
N ILE A 432 -21.96 -0.98 -7.16
CA ILE A 432 -22.08 -2.43 -7.04
C ILE A 432 -23.00 -2.69 -5.85
N VAL A 433 -24.24 -3.12 -6.13
CA VAL A 433 -25.32 -3.19 -5.15
C VAL A 433 -25.63 -4.65 -4.81
N GLU A 434 -25.76 -4.96 -3.53
CA GLU A 434 -26.15 -6.26 -3.03
C GLU A 434 -27.65 -6.48 -3.21
N GLY A 435 -28.01 -7.52 -3.97
CA GLY A 435 -29.37 -7.99 -4.14
C GLY A 435 -30.24 -7.17 -5.10
N ASP A 436 -31.26 -7.81 -5.64
CA ASP A 436 -32.18 -7.20 -6.62
C ASP A 436 -33.12 -6.16 -5.97
N SER A 437 -33.43 -6.30 -4.68
CA SER A 437 -34.31 -5.37 -3.96
C SER A 437 -33.64 -3.99 -3.81
N ALA A 438 -32.41 -3.97 -3.25
CA ALA A 438 -31.66 -2.73 -3.09
C ALA A 438 -31.29 -2.11 -4.44
N ALA A 439 -30.98 -2.95 -5.45
CA ALA A 439 -30.74 -2.47 -6.81
C ALA A 439 -31.97 -1.81 -7.41
N GLY A 440 -33.17 -2.32 -7.17
CA GLY A 440 -34.45 -1.71 -7.62
C GLY A 440 -34.63 -0.29 -7.07
N SER A 441 -34.42 -0.09 -5.76
CA SER A 441 -34.45 1.23 -5.13
C SER A 441 -33.36 2.15 -5.68
N ALA A 442 -32.13 1.63 -5.84
CA ALA A 442 -31.01 2.39 -6.38
C ALA A 442 -31.23 2.83 -7.83
N ILE A 443 -31.75 1.97 -8.68
CA ILE A 443 -32.09 2.28 -10.09
C ILE A 443 -33.13 3.42 -10.17
N GLN A 444 -34.12 3.41 -9.30
CA GLN A 444 -35.17 4.43 -9.28
C GLN A 444 -34.69 5.76 -8.66
N GLY A 445 -33.80 5.68 -7.65
CA GLY A 445 -33.30 6.85 -6.93
C GLY A 445 -32.10 7.54 -7.58
N ARG A 446 -31.33 6.86 -8.43
CA ARG A 446 -30.05 7.35 -9.00
C ARG A 446 -30.19 8.56 -9.93
N ASP A 447 -29.14 9.31 -10.07
CA ASP A 447 -28.98 10.23 -11.21
C ASP A 447 -28.44 9.44 -12.42
N SER A 448 -29.34 9.12 -13.37
CA SER A 448 -28.99 8.34 -14.57
C SER A 448 -28.00 9.04 -15.52
N ARG A 449 -27.71 10.31 -15.31
CA ARG A 449 -26.74 11.02 -16.14
C ARG A 449 -25.34 10.43 -15.95
N PHE A 450 -24.92 10.16 -14.72
CA PHE A 450 -23.55 9.75 -14.39
C PHE A 450 -23.44 8.54 -13.45
N GLN A 451 -24.55 8.04 -12.87
CA GLN A 451 -24.56 6.89 -11.98
C GLN A 451 -25.07 5.63 -12.68
N ALA A 452 -24.23 4.61 -12.72
CA ALA A 452 -24.58 3.26 -13.18
C ALA A 452 -24.79 2.34 -11.98
N ILE A 453 -25.70 1.37 -12.11
CA ILE A 453 -26.01 0.36 -11.07
C ILE A 453 -25.75 -1.02 -11.63
N LEU A 454 -24.93 -1.81 -10.93
CA LEU A 454 -24.73 -3.23 -11.17
C LEU A 454 -25.27 -4.04 -10.00
N ALA A 455 -26.34 -4.78 -10.23
CA ALA A 455 -26.91 -5.68 -9.22
C ALA A 455 -26.08 -6.95 -9.10
N MET A 456 -25.64 -7.26 -7.87
CA MET A 456 -24.95 -8.50 -7.53
C MET A 456 -25.86 -9.36 -6.64
N TRP A 457 -25.96 -10.67 -6.92
CA TRP A 457 -26.82 -11.55 -6.13
C TRP A 457 -26.01 -12.58 -5.35
N GLY A 458 -26.11 -12.48 -4.04
CA GLY A 458 -25.46 -13.40 -3.09
C GLY A 458 -23.92 -13.37 -3.16
N LYS A 459 -23.29 -14.21 -2.37
CA LYS A 459 -21.82 -14.30 -2.24
C LYS A 459 -21.18 -14.72 -3.55
N MET A 460 -20.16 -14.00 -3.96
CA MET A 460 -19.37 -14.31 -5.15
C MET A 460 -18.27 -15.33 -4.85
N LEU A 461 -17.58 -15.77 -5.90
CA LEU A 461 -16.44 -16.66 -5.79
C LEU A 461 -15.33 -15.99 -4.97
N ASN A 462 -14.81 -16.71 -3.97
CA ASN A 462 -13.59 -16.31 -3.29
C ASN A 462 -12.39 -16.57 -4.20
N VAL A 463 -11.85 -15.50 -4.77
CA VAL A 463 -10.75 -15.57 -5.75
C VAL A 463 -9.41 -15.90 -5.12
N GLU A 464 -9.27 -15.79 -3.80
CA GLU A 464 -8.07 -16.25 -3.08
C GLU A 464 -7.86 -17.77 -3.24
N LYS A 465 -8.98 -18.52 -3.33
CA LYS A 465 -9.02 -19.99 -3.44
C LYS A 465 -9.29 -20.47 -4.87
N ALA A 466 -9.26 -19.59 -5.86
CA ALA A 466 -9.70 -19.94 -7.21
C ALA A 466 -8.72 -19.48 -8.28
N ARG A 467 -8.49 -20.33 -9.26
CA ARG A 467 -7.72 -20.00 -10.46
C ARG A 467 -8.48 -19.06 -11.39
N ALA A 468 -7.75 -18.34 -12.24
CA ALA A 468 -8.28 -17.37 -13.18
C ALA A 468 -9.33 -17.94 -14.15
N ASP A 469 -9.22 -19.22 -14.54
CA ASP A 469 -10.22 -19.90 -15.41
C ASP A 469 -11.61 -19.94 -14.78
N LYS A 470 -11.69 -20.15 -13.46
CA LYS A 470 -12.97 -20.15 -12.72
C LYS A 470 -13.56 -18.75 -12.59
N ILE A 471 -12.74 -17.71 -12.61
CA ILE A 471 -13.19 -16.32 -12.51
C ILE A 471 -13.96 -15.91 -13.76
N TYR A 472 -13.42 -16.17 -14.95
CA TYR A 472 -14.10 -15.89 -16.21
C TYR A 472 -15.37 -16.73 -16.43
N GLY A 473 -15.42 -17.93 -15.87
CA GLY A 473 -16.61 -18.80 -15.89
C GLY A 473 -17.63 -18.51 -14.78
N ASN A 474 -17.36 -17.52 -13.90
CA ASN A 474 -18.25 -17.23 -12.78
C ASN A 474 -19.34 -16.24 -13.17
N ASP A 475 -20.60 -16.64 -13.02
CA ASP A 475 -21.78 -15.86 -13.43
C ASP A 475 -21.90 -14.51 -12.71
N LYS A 476 -21.23 -14.33 -11.57
CA LYS A 476 -21.28 -13.10 -10.77
C LYS A 476 -20.10 -12.16 -11.07
N LEU A 477 -18.90 -12.70 -11.26
CA LEU A 477 -17.70 -11.89 -11.53
C LEU A 477 -17.61 -11.45 -12.98
N TYR A 478 -18.02 -12.30 -13.93
CA TYR A 478 -17.95 -11.96 -15.34
C TYR A 478 -18.74 -10.68 -15.72
N PRO A 479 -20.00 -10.48 -15.25
CA PRO A 479 -20.71 -9.23 -15.47
C PRO A 479 -19.97 -7.98 -14.95
N LEU A 480 -19.30 -8.10 -13.79
CA LEU A 480 -18.51 -7.02 -13.22
C LEU A 480 -17.29 -6.69 -14.08
N ILE A 481 -16.56 -7.71 -14.55
CA ILE A 481 -15.41 -7.54 -15.45
C ILE A 481 -15.83 -6.83 -16.75
N VAL A 482 -16.95 -7.26 -17.33
CA VAL A 482 -17.49 -6.65 -18.56
C VAL A 482 -17.96 -5.22 -18.32
N ALA A 483 -18.64 -4.94 -17.21
CA ALA A 483 -19.12 -3.61 -16.85
C ALA A 483 -17.96 -2.62 -16.71
N LEU A 484 -16.87 -3.02 -16.05
CA LEU A 484 -15.68 -2.18 -15.88
C LEU A 484 -14.91 -1.94 -17.18
N GLY A 485 -14.88 -2.91 -18.09
CA GLY A 485 -14.29 -2.79 -19.43
C GLY A 485 -12.75 -2.84 -19.47
N ALA A 486 -12.08 -2.89 -18.32
CA ALA A 486 -10.62 -2.75 -18.21
C ALA A 486 -9.84 -4.06 -18.29
N GLY A 487 -10.52 -5.24 -18.34
CA GLY A 487 -9.86 -6.55 -18.24
C GLY A 487 -9.45 -6.90 -16.81
N ILE A 488 -8.73 -8.00 -16.60
CA ILE A 488 -8.20 -8.43 -15.30
C ILE A 488 -6.78 -8.99 -15.43
N GLY A 489 -6.01 -9.00 -14.35
CA GLY A 489 -4.65 -9.52 -14.30
C GLY A 489 -3.72 -8.80 -15.28
N GLU A 490 -2.95 -9.54 -16.08
CA GLU A 490 -2.03 -8.94 -17.07
C GLU A 490 -2.75 -8.22 -18.23
N GLU A 491 -4.03 -8.52 -18.47
CA GLU A 491 -4.83 -7.84 -19.51
C GLU A 491 -5.47 -6.55 -18.99
N PHE A 492 -5.28 -6.25 -17.70
CA PHE A 492 -5.85 -5.04 -17.10
C PHE A 492 -5.23 -3.78 -17.70
N ASP A 493 -6.08 -2.92 -18.24
CA ASP A 493 -5.71 -1.64 -18.81
C ASP A 493 -6.59 -0.53 -18.22
N ILE A 494 -6.00 0.29 -17.35
CA ILE A 494 -6.71 1.35 -16.63
C ILE A 494 -7.29 2.40 -17.57
N ASN A 495 -6.69 2.60 -18.76
CA ASN A 495 -7.17 3.57 -19.76
C ASN A 495 -8.48 3.13 -20.42
N LYS A 496 -8.86 1.86 -20.28
CA LYS A 496 -10.13 1.32 -20.77
C LYS A 496 -11.23 1.30 -19.72
N LEU A 497 -10.90 1.74 -18.50
CA LEU A 497 -11.86 1.80 -17.42
C LEU A 497 -13.02 2.74 -17.75
N ARG A 498 -14.23 2.28 -17.47
CA ARG A 498 -15.45 3.02 -17.81
C ARG A 498 -15.97 3.92 -16.67
N TYR A 499 -15.51 3.70 -15.45
CA TYR A 499 -15.95 4.42 -14.25
C TYR A 499 -14.76 4.70 -13.35
N HIS A 500 -14.45 5.98 -13.09
CA HIS A 500 -13.38 6.35 -12.17
C HIS A 500 -13.84 6.41 -10.70
N LYS A 501 -15.09 6.07 -10.43
CA LYS A 501 -15.59 5.91 -9.07
C LYS A 501 -16.43 4.64 -8.99
N ILE A 502 -15.90 3.63 -8.32
CA ILE A 502 -16.51 2.31 -8.14
C ILE A 502 -16.89 2.20 -6.67
N ILE A 503 -18.20 2.15 -6.39
CA ILE A 503 -18.76 2.25 -5.06
C ILE A 503 -19.38 0.91 -4.68
N ILE A 504 -18.83 0.25 -3.66
CA ILE A 504 -19.41 -0.95 -3.08
C ILE A 504 -20.51 -0.53 -2.13
N MET A 505 -21.74 -0.92 -2.43
CA MET A 505 -22.94 -0.61 -1.65
C MET A 505 -23.57 -1.93 -1.18
N SER A 506 -23.19 -2.36 0.00
CA SER A 506 -23.64 -3.58 0.67
C SER A 506 -24.39 -3.25 1.96
N ASP A 507 -25.24 -4.17 2.40
CA ASP A 507 -25.96 -4.05 3.66
C ASP A 507 -25.02 -3.90 4.86
N ALA A 508 -25.50 -3.29 5.93
CA ALA A 508 -24.71 -3.05 7.15
C ALA A 508 -24.69 -4.28 8.09
N ASP A 509 -24.90 -5.47 7.55
CA ASP A 509 -24.91 -6.74 8.26
C ASP A 509 -23.64 -7.58 7.98
N VAL A 510 -23.56 -8.78 8.58
CA VAL A 510 -22.41 -9.68 8.43
C VAL A 510 -22.27 -10.24 7.00
N ASP A 511 -23.37 -10.42 6.28
CA ASP A 511 -23.35 -10.92 4.90
C ASP A 511 -22.86 -9.82 3.94
N GLY A 512 -23.34 -8.58 4.10
CA GLY A 512 -22.85 -7.44 3.35
C GLY A 512 -21.37 -7.13 3.60
N ALA A 513 -20.91 -7.27 4.86
CA ALA A 513 -19.49 -7.17 5.20
C ALA A 513 -18.66 -8.25 4.49
N HIS A 514 -19.17 -9.49 4.41
CA HIS A 514 -18.50 -10.58 3.69
C HIS A 514 -18.47 -10.34 2.17
N ILE A 515 -19.57 -9.87 1.56
CA ILE A 515 -19.61 -9.53 0.13
C ILE A 515 -18.63 -8.43 -0.19
N ARG A 516 -18.56 -7.39 0.64
CA ARG A 516 -17.55 -6.33 0.51
C ARG A 516 -16.13 -6.88 0.57
N THR A 517 -15.84 -7.78 1.51
CA THR A 517 -14.52 -8.42 1.63
C THR A 517 -14.17 -9.24 0.38
N LEU A 518 -15.11 -10.00 -0.18
CA LEU A 518 -14.91 -10.76 -1.41
C LEU A 518 -14.63 -9.85 -2.61
N LEU A 519 -15.35 -8.72 -2.73
CA LEU A 519 -15.08 -7.70 -3.76
C LEU A 519 -13.69 -7.06 -3.60
N LEU A 520 -13.32 -6.69 -2.38
CA LEU A 520 -11.99 -6.14 -2.09
C LEU A 520 -10.89 -7.15 -2.41
N THR A 521 -11.09 -8.44 -2.09
CA THR A 521 -10.16 -9.52 -2.47
C THR A 521 -10.01 -9.58 -3.99
N PHE A 522 -11.12 -9.53 -4.74
CA PHE A 522 -11.09 -9.53 -6.20
C PHE A 522 -10.35 -8.32 -6.77
N PHE A 523 -10.65 -7.12 -6.32
CA PHE A 523 -9.96 -5.90 -6.77
C PHE A 523 -8.48 -5.93 -6.41
N PHE A 524 -8.13 -6.36 -5.22
CA PHE A 524 -6.73 -6.45 -4.79
C PHE A 524 -5.93 -7.46 -5.63
N ARG A 525 -6.50 -8.63 -5.93
CA ARG A 525 -5.79 -9.69 -6.66
C ARG A 525 -5.72 -9.48 -8.17
N TYR A 526 -6.76 -8.89 -8.76
CA TYR A 526 -6.91 -8.87 -10.23
C TYR A 526 -7.01 -7.47 -10.84
N MET A 527 -7.27 -6.45 -10.05
CA MET A 527 -7.42 -5.06 -10.51
C MET A 527 -6.79 -4.06 -9.50
N ARG A 528 -5.67 -4.42 -8.94
CA ARG A 528 -4.98 -3.64 -7.90
C ARG A 528 -4.76 -2.17 -8.26
N PRO A 529 -4.42 -1.79 -9.52
CA PRO A 529 -4.30 -0.38 -9.88
C PRO A 529 -5.56 0.46 -9.60
N LEU A 530 -6.76 -0.13 -9.54
CA LEU A 530 -7.98 0.61 -9.16
C LEU A 530 -7.94 1.13 -7.71
N ILE A 531 -7.33 0.36 -6.81
CA ILE A 531 -7.16 0.76 -5.41
C ILE A 531 -6.06 1.82 -5.32
N GLU A 532 -4.94 1.62 -6.01
CA GLU A 532 -3.79 2.51 -6.03
C GLU A 532 -4.13 3.90 -6.58
N HIS A 533 -4.95 3.97 -7.64
CA HIS A 533 -5.48 5.24 -8.17
C HIS A 533 -6.65 5.80 -7.35
N GLY A 534 -7.14 5.06 -6.35
CA GLY A 534 -8.21 5.49 -5.45
C GLY A 534 -9.59 5.55 -6.10
N TYR A 535 -9.86 4.64 -7.02
CA TYR A 535 -11.16 4.55 -7.69
C TYR A 535 -12.17 3.67 -6.95
N ILE A 536 -11.74 2.94 -5.89
CA ILE A 536 -12.61 2.06 -5.09
C ILE A 536 -13.09 2.79 -3.84
N TYR A 537 -14.40 2.73 -3.61
CA TYR A 537 -15.06 3.30 -2.45
C TYR A 537 -16.03 2.30 -1.83
N SER A 538 -16.27 2.45 -0.52
CA SER A 538 -17.38 1.81 0.18
C SER A 538 -18.40 2.88 0.57
N ALA A 539 -19.65 2.68 0.21
CA ALA A 539 -20.74 3.51 0.71
C ALA A 539 -20.91 3.30 2.22
N VAL A 540 -21.30 4.37 2.90
CA VAL A 540 -21.62 4.33 4.33
C VAL A 540 -23.11 4.70 4.47
N PRO A 541 -24.03 3.70 4.39
CA PRO A 541 -25.45 3.94 4.62
C PRO A 541 -25.72 4.23 6.11
N PRO A 542 -26.81 4.94 6.44
CA PRO A 542 -27.19 5.17 7.82
C PRO A 542 -27.65 3.86 8.49
N LEU A 543 -27.37 3.74 9.78
CA LEU A 543 -27.80 2.61 10.61
C LEU A 543 -29.18 2.83 11.23
N TYR A 544 -29.53 4.08 11.53
CA TYR A 544 -30.75 4.43 12.27
C TYR A 544 -31.56 5.50 11.55
N LYS A 545 -32.90 5.34 11.62
CA LYS A 545 -33.89 6.35 11.27
C LYS A 545 -34.60 6.80 12.55
N LEU A 546 -34.57 8.10 12.81
CA LEU A 546 -35.22 8.71 13.96
C LEU A 546 -36.39 9.59 13.48
N THR A 547 -37.57 9.38 14.01
CA THR A 547 -38.78 10.09 13.60
C THR A 547 -39.43 10.75 14.78
N ARG A 548 -39.73 12.05 14.66
CA ARG A 548 -40.57 12.80 15.59
C ARG A 548 -41.58 13.66 14.84
N GLY A 549 -42.82 13.22 14.85
CA GLY A 549 -43.88 13.87 14.07
C GLY A 549 -43.60 13.80 12.56
N LYS A 550 -43.36 14.96 11.93
CA LYS A 550 -43.01 15.06 10.51
C LYS A 550 -41.50 15.13 10.27
N THR A 551 -40.71 15.26 11.33
CA THR A 551 -39.26 15.38 11.20
C THR A 551 -38.62 14.00 11.22
N VAL A 552 -37.86 13.69 10.16
CA VAL A 552 -37.07 12.47 10.02
C VAL A 552 -35.60 12.87 10.02
N ARG A 553 -34.78 12.14 10.76
CA ARG A 553 -33.32 12.24 10.73
C ARG A 553 -32.70 10.86 10.69
N VAL A 554 -31.49 10.77 10.23
CA VAL A 554 -30.70 9.53 10.20
C VAL A 554 -29.48 9.63 11.08
N ALA A 555 -28.93 8.49 11.53
CA ALA A 555 -27.68 8.42 12.26
C ALA A 555 -26.84 7.23 11.78
N TYR A 556 -25.52 7.41 11.77
CA TYR A 556 -24.56 6.46 11.23
C TYR A 556 -23.82 5.67 12.34
N SER A 557 -24.05 6.00 13.60
CA SER A 557 -23.49 5.31 14.76
C SER A 557 -24.43 5.38 15.96
N ASP A 558 -24.18 4.56 16.99
CA ASP A 558 -24.92 4.60 18.25
C ASP A 558 -24.79 5.95 18.96
N ALA A 559 -23.57 6.50 19.00
CA ALA A 559 -23.30 7.80 19.60
C ALA A 559 -24.06 8.92 18.88
N GLU A 560 -24.08 8.89 17.54
CA GLU A 560 -24.84 9.85 16.74
C GLU A 560 -26.35 9.69 16.92
N ARG A 561 -26.87 8.46 16.99
CA ARG A 561 -28.29 8.17 17.31
C ARG A 561 -28.70 8.83 18.62
N ASP A 562 -27.89 8.68 19.67
CA ASP A 562 -28.21 9.21 20.97
C ASP A 562 -28.14 10.75 20.97
N ALA A 563 -27.15 11.33 20.30
CA ALA A 563 -27.02 12.78 20.13
C ALA A 563 -28.21 13.36 19.33
N VAL A 564 -28.56 12.76 18.19
CA VAL A 564 -29.68 13.18 17.34
C VAL A 564 -31.00 13.01 18.09
N SER A 565 -31.17 11.90 18.84
CA SER A 565 -32.35 11.67 19.67
C SER A 565 -32.52 12.74 20.73
N ALA A 566 -31.43 13.12 21.41
CA ALA A 566 -31.44 14.20 22.39
C ALA A 566 -31.80 15.56 21.75
N GLN A 567 -31.20 15.89 20.61
CA GLN A 567 -31.54 17.11 19.85
C GLN A 567 -33.02 17.13 19.42
N MET A 568 -33.54 16.01 18.92
CA MET A 568 -34.93 15.91 18.51
C MET A 568 -35.90 16.04 19.69
N ARG A 569 -35.52 15.66 20.92
CA ARG A 569 -36.33 15.85 22.13
C ARG A 569 -36.38 17.34 22.53
N GLY A 570 -35.33 18.12 22.29
CA GLY A 570 -35.24 19.52 22.67
C GLY A 570 -35.43 19.71 24.19
N ASP A 571 -36.17 20.75 24.56
CA ASP A 571 -36.43 21.08 25.98
C ASP A 571 -37.34 20.08 26.73
N ASN A 572 -37.91 19.08 26.02
CA ASN A 572 -38.74 18.07 26.65
C ASN A 572 -38.07 16.69 26.63
N PRO A 573 -37.35 16.28 27.69
CA PRO A 573 -36.66 14.98 27.74
C PRO A 573 -37.55 13.76 27.56
N ASN A 574 -38.85 13.89 27.86
CA ASN A 574 -39.85 12.82 27.77
C ASN A 574 -40.54 12.78 26.41
N ALA A 575 -40.15 13.64 25.45
CA ALA A 575 -40.74 13.59 24.12
C ALA A 575 -40.36 12.28 23.43
N ARG A 576 -41.38 11.60 22.90
CA ARG A 576 -41.20 10.35 22.17
C ARG A 576 -40.53 10.60 20.83
N VAL A 577 -39.42 9.93 20.62
CA VAL A 577 -38.73 9.82 19.32
C VAL A 577 -38.79 8.34 18.95
N ASP A 578 -39.38 8.04 17.82
CA ASP A 578 -39.41 6.67 17.30
C ASP A 578 -38.08 6.41 16.58
N ILE A 579 -37.35 5.38 17.03
CA ILE A 579 -36.04 4.99 16.50
C ILE A 579 -36.21 3.61 15.86
N SER A 580 -35.89 3.52 14.56
CA SER A 580 -35.82 2.26 13.84
C SER A 580 -34.41 2.04 13.30
N ARG A 581 -33.94 0.79 13.35
CA ARG A 581 -32.66 0.40 12.74
C ARG A 581 -32.94 -0.15 11.34
N PHE A 582 -32.21 0.33 10.34
CA PHE A 582 -32.22 -0.26 9.00
C PHE A 582 -31.53 -1.63 9.06
N LYS A 583 -32.18 -2.67 8.55
CA LYS A 583 -31.61 -4.01 8.46
C LYS A 583 -30.88 -4.22 7.13
N GLY A 584 -31.29 -3.50 6.08
CA GLY A 584 -30.66 -3.56 4.79
C GLY A 584 -31.10 -2.41 3.88
N LEU A 585 -30.32 -2.18 2.82
CA LEU A 585 -30.56 -1.14 1.80
C LEU A 585 -31.88 -1.34 1.05
N GLY A 586 -32.34 -2.60 0.95
CA GLY A 586 -33.62 -2.94 0.33
C GLY A 586 -34.87 -2.48 1.11
N GLU A 587 -34.70 -2.03 2.36
CA GLU A 587 -35.78 -1.44 3.17
C GLU A 587 -35.97 0.06 2.92
N MET A 588 -34.97 0.71 2.30
CA MET A 588 -35.03 2.13 1.95
C MET A 588 -35.84 2.33 0.67
N ASP A 589 -36.72 3.34 0.69
CA ASP A 589 -37.35 3.78 -0.56
C ASP A 589 -36.32 4.51 -1.45
N PRO A 590 -36.60 4.68 -2.76
CA PRO A 590 -35.67 5.31 -3.69
C PRO A 590 -35.20 6.71 -3.28
N HIS A 591 -36.07 7.50 -2.66
CA HIS A 591 -35.76 8.86 -2.21
C HIS A 591 -34.87 8.86 -0.97
N GLU A 592 -35.15 7.99 0.00
CA GLU A 592 -34.32 7.80 1.19
C GLU A 592 -32.90 7.34 0.81
N LEU A 593 -32.80 6.37 -0.12
CA LEU A 593 -31.52 5.86 -0.59
C LEU A 593 -30.72 6.93 -1.34
N TRP A 594 -31.40 7.76 -2.15
CA TRP A 594 -30.77 8.89 -2.79
C TRP A 594 -30.22 9.88 -1.76
N GLU A 595 -31.07 10.41 -0.88
CA GLU A 595 -30.70 11.46 0.06
C GLU A 595 -29.59 11.07 1.06
N THR A 596 -29.51 9.79 1.41
CA THR A 596 -28.59 9.31 2.46
C THR A 596 -27.31 8.70 1.91
N THR A 597 -27.35 8.09 0.70
CA THR A 597 -26.26 7.20 0.26
C THR A 597 -25.79 7.48 -1.17
N MET A 598 -26.61 8.11 -2.03
CA MET A 598 -26.27 8.28 -3.45
C MET A 598 -26.08 9.74 -3.88
N ASP A 599 -26.69 10.70 -3.21
CA ASP A 599 -26.54 12.13 -3.53
C ASP A 599 -25.09 12.59 -3.30
N PRO A 600 -24.36 13.03 -4.33
CA PRO A 600 -22.97 13.49 -4.20
C PRO A 600 -22.73 14.58 -3.15
N GLU A 601 -23.76 15.40 -2.87
CA GLU A 601 -23.66 16.52 -1.91
C GLU A 601 -23.85 16.07 -0.45
N ARG A 602 -24.48 14.91 -0.21
CA ARG A 602 -24.90 14.48 1.12
C ARG A 602 -24.32 13.13 1.56
N ARG A 603 -24.02 12.25 0.61
CA ARG A 603 -23.53 10.90 0.89
C ARG A 603 -22.18 10.88 1.60
N SER A 604 -21.96 9.88 2.41
CA SER A 604 -20.65 9.54 2.97
C SER A 604 -20.05 8.35 2.23
N LEU A 605 -18.83 8.53 1.70
CA LEU A 605 -18.06 7.48 1.05
C LEU A 605 -16.71 7.30 1.77
N ARG A 606 -16.37 6.05 2.05
CA ARG A 606 -15.03 5.69 2.51
C ARG A 606 -14.19 5.26 1.31
N ARG A 607 -13.16 6.02 0.98
CA ARG A 607 -12.17 5.64 -0.02
C ARG A 607 -11.35 4.46 0.50
N ILE A 608 -11.14 3.45 -0.35
CA ILE A 608 -10.28 2.32 -0.04
C ILE A 608 -8.86 2.68 -0.48
N THR A 609 -7.94 2.64 0.45
CA THR A 609 -6.52 2.93 0.23
C THR A 609 -5.68 1.69 0.47
N LEU A 610 -4.53 1.63 -0.17
CA LEU A 610 -3.55 0.57 0.00
C LEU A 610 -2.24 1.19 0.48
N GLU A 611 -2.00 1.14 1.78
CA GLU A 611 -0.79 1.72 2.39
C GLU A 611 0.40 0.75 2.31
N ASP A 612 0.16 -0.51 2.64
CA ASP A 612 1.15 -1.59 2.52
C ASP A 612 0.55 -2.82 1.84
N ALA A 613 1.04 -3.10 0.63
CA ALA A 613 0.56 -4.23 -0.16
C ALA A 613 1.03 -5.59 0.39
N VAL A 614 2.13 -5.66 1.15
CA VAL A 614 2.59 -6.91 1.77
C VAL A 614 1.71 -7.24 2.96
N ALA A 615 1.44 -6.26 3.82
CA ALA A 615 0.52 -6.43 4.94
C ALA A 615 -0.89 -6.80 4.45
N ALA A 616 -1.38 -6.15 3.39
CA ALA A 616 -2.66 -6.49 2.77
C ALA A 616 -2.67 -7.92 2.20
N ASP A 617 -1.61 -8.35 1.50
CA ASP A 617 -1.47 -9.72 0.99
C ASP A 617 -1.59 -10.74 2.11
N GLN A 618 -0.89 -10.53 3.22
CA GLN A 618 -0.96 -11.42 4.38
C GLN A 618 -2.35 -11.48 4.99
N ILE A 619 -3.01 -10.31 5.16
CA ILE A 619 -4.37 -10.25 5.72
C ILE A 619 -5.36 -10.99 4.80
N PHE A 620 -5.31 -10.78 3.48
CA PHE A 620 -6.15 -11.51 2.54
C PHE A 620 -5.84 -13.01 2.56
N THR A 621 -4.58 -13.41 2.63
CA THR A 621 -4.18 -14.82 2.74
C THR A 621 -4.72 -15.46 4.03
N ILE A 622 -4.61 -14.77 5.18
CA ILE A 622 -5.13 -15.26 6.47
C ILE A 622 -6.65 -15.37 6.44
N LEU A 623 -7.34 -14.29 6.07
CA LEU A 623 -8.80 -14.20 6.19
C LEU A 623 -9.53 -14.98 5.09
N MET A 624 -9.00 -15.00 3.87
CA MET A 624 -9.66 -15.54 2.68
C MET A 624 -9.00 -16.80 2.14
N GLY A 625 -7.79 -17.15 2.60
CA GLY A 625 -7.04 -18.35 2.21
C GLY A 625 -7.65 -19.67 2.69
N GLU A 626 -7.02 -20.80 2.32
CA GLU A 626 -7.51 -22.14 2.66
C GLU A 626 -7.27 -22.52 4.12
N GLU A 627 -6.14 -22.08 4.68
CA GLU A 627 -5.72 -22.42 6.04
C GLU A 627 -6.68 -21.85 7.10
N VAL A 628 -7.11 -22.71 8.02
CA VAL A 628 -8.11 -22.35 9.04
C VAL A 628 -7.45 -21.82 10.32
N GLU A 629 -6.34 -22.42 10.74
CA GLU A 629 -5.69 -22.08 12.03
C GLU A 629 -5.16 -20.64 12.05
N PRO A 630 -4.49 -20.12 11.01
CA PRO A 630 -4.07 -18.71 11.00
C PRO A 630 -5.26 -17.73 11.11
N ARG A 631 -6.38 -18.05 10.43
CA ARG A 631 -7.60 -17.24 10.49
C ARG A 631 -8.21 -17.25 11.88
N LYS A 632 -8.29 -18.42 12.51
CA LYS A 632 -8.81 -18.56 13.87
C LYS A 632 -7.96 -17.77 14.87
N ALA A 633 -6.65 -17.94 14.82
CA ALA A 633 -5.72 -17.21 15.69
C ALA A 633 -5.86 -15.67 15.49
N TRP A 634 -5.98 -15.22 14.25
CA TRP A 634 -6.18 -13.80 13.94
C TRP A 634 -7.50 -13.27 14.52
N ILE A 635 -8.61 -14.03 14.38
CA ILE A 635 -9.92 -13.66 14.92
C ILE A 635 -9.86 -13.58 16.45
N GLU A 636 -9.27 -14.58 17.11
CA GLU A 636 -9.14 -14.61 18.57
C GLU A 636 -8.31 -13.42 19.10
N HIS A 637 -7.20 -13.10 18.41
CA HIS A 637 -6.35 -11.97 18.79
C HIS A 637 -7.07 -10.62 18.63
N ASN A 638 -7.86 -10.45 17.58
CA ASN A 638 -8.52 -9.19 17.23
C ASN A 638 -9.95 -9.06 17.77
N ALA A 639 -10.51 -10.11 18.39
CA ALA A 639 -11.88 -10.10 18.92
C ALA A 639 -12.16 -8.96 19.92
N LYS A 640 -11.13 -8.55 20.66
CA LYS A 640 -11.20 -7.43 21.62
C LYS A 640 -11.48 -6.06 20.98
N TYR A 641 -11.28 -5.92 19.67
CA TYR A 641 -11.52 -4.68 18.92
C TYR A 641 -12.86 -4.69 18.17
N ALA A 642 -13.63 -5.76 18.28
CA ALA A 642 -14.93 -5.89 17.62
C ALA A 642 -16.02 -5.21 18.47
N ASP A 643 -16.33 -3.95 18.16
CA ASP A 643 -17.30 -3.13 18.92
C ASP A 643 -18.77 -3.39 18.53
N ASN A 644 -19.06 -4.04 17.38
CA ASN A 644 -20.40 -4.25 16.85
C ASN A 644 -20.59 -5.69 16.40
N LEU A 645 -20.68 -6.60 17.35
CA LEU A 645 -21.12 -7.96 17.07
C LEU A 645 -22.66 -8.02 17.16
N ASP A 646 -23.32 -8.29 16.03
CA ASP A 646 -24.73 -8.66 16.02
C ASP A 646 -24.87 -10.08 16.61
N PHE A 647 -25.32 -10.17 17.86
CA PHE A 647 -25.74 -11.42 18.50
C PHE A 647 -27.25 -11.61 18.39
#